data_44379aff5a0b793e2b096678e9573f3c
#
_entry.id   44379aff5a0b793e2b096678e9573f3c
#
_cell.length_a   1.000
_cell.length_b   1.000
_cell.length_c   1.000
_cell.angle_alpha   90.00
_cell.angle_beta   90.00
_cell.angle_gamma   90.00
#
_symmetry.space_group_name_H-M   'P 1'
#
loop_
_entity.id
_entity.type
_entity.pdbx_description
1 polymer ?
#
loop_
_entity_poly.entity_id
_entity_poly.type
_entity_poly.pdbx_seq_one_letter_code
_entity_poly.pdbx_strand_id
1 'polypeptide(L)'
;LSDERDGLMELPDHVVTGSDVADLLSLPDHVVEVDLTPNRGDCLSITGLARELGVLSQTTVRTVDCEAVDPESDETHDVHLSAPEGCPCYVGRVIEHVDVTKPTPMWMVERLRRSGIRSIDAIVDITNYVMLELGQPMHAFDRDQLVGEIDVRMAHPGEQLVLLDGKTLTLSDDVLVIADQEKALALAGIMGGEHSGISERTTTVFLESAYFDPITIAGKARRYGLHTDASARFERGVDWQLAERACQRATALILDICGGVPGPVMITDNEQALPTLQVVTLTHARIKQQLKIELASETIQQMLQALGFDVDVTSDGFRCVAPSWRFDIAIEQDLIEEIARIYGYNNLPTSLPAQALTMAAVPEAETPLMRLKHYLVDQDVQEAVTYSFVDPAMQALLGDGVQGVRLANPIASNLAEMRRSLMPGLVEAVRHNVNRQAPRVRVFETGQCFVSSGDQLDQSERLGIALYGQQAPLHFSGDRLVDFFDLKGIVDGLGMVNGGGSLSWSSGEHPALAPGQTARVSMNGQSIGIVGRLHPRLARELDLPKPLFLADLNLSPLLSGQVTAFKAISRYPRVLRDLAVVVDDSIAWQQIVDAVESLGDSRIQSVELFDVYRGTGVPEGCQSLALSLSLQDPEKTLDDVAIQEMVDQVVRTLGEQTGAELRG
;
A
#
# COMPACT_ATOMS: atom_id res chain seq x y z
N LEU A 1 18.88 -30.25 -6.10
CA LEU A 1 18.60 -31.32 -7.06
C LEU A 1 17.21 -31.95 -6.83
N SER A 2 16.77 -32.18 -5.62
CA SER A 2 15.43 -32.62 -5.23
C SER A 2 15.09 -32.02 -3.87
N ASP A 3 13.82 -31.72 -3.63
CA ASP A 3 13.32 -31.35 -2.31
C ASP A 3 13.14 -32.61 -1.42
N GLU A 4 13.19 -33.79 -2.01
CA GLU A 4 13.23 -35.07 -1.28
C GLU A 4 14.58 -35.21 -0.59
N ARG A 5 14.54 -35.27 0.74
CA ARG A 5 15.72 -35.40 1.60
C ARG A 5 15.85 -36.79 2.25
N ASP A 6 14.87 -37.64 1.99
CA ASP A 6 14.78 -38.97 2.64
C ASP A 6 15.16 -40.05 1.62
N GLY A 7 16.45 -40.34 1.52
CA GLY A 7 16.95 -41.48 0.76
C GLY A 7 17.97 -41.13 -0.34
N LEU A 8 18.21 -42.08 -1.20
CA LEU A 8 19.05 -41.93 -2.40
C LEU A 8 18.16 -41.56 -3.60
N MET A 9 18.65 -40.65 -4.44
CA MET A 9 17.99 -40.35 -5.71
C MET A 9 18.08 -41.59 -6.60
N GLU A 10 16.95 -42.15 -6.99
CA GLU A 10 16.87 -43.22 -7.97
C GLU A 10 16.92 -42.65 -9.37
N LEU A 11 17.82 -43.18 -10.20
CA LEU A 11 17.94 -42.81 -11.60
C LEU A 11 17.21 -43.86 -12.44
N PRO A 12 16.73 -43.47 -13.67
CA PRO A 12 16.07 -44.40 -14.56
C PRO A 12 16.95 -45.62 -14.90
N ASP A 13 16.36 -46.82 -14.99
CA ASP A 13 17.07 -48.09 -15.25
C ASP A 13 17.96 -48.11 -16.49
N HIS A 14 17.67 -47.26 -17.47
CA HIS A 14 18.46 -47.17 -18.72
C HIS A 14 19.75 -46.35 -18.55
N VAL A 15 19.98 -45.73 -17.39
CA VAL A 15 21.20 -44.95 -17.15
C VAL A 15 22.39 -45.88 -16.96
N VAL A 16 23.40 -45.68 -17.82
CA VAL A 16 24.65 -46.46 -17.74
C VAL A 16 25.45 -46.09 -16.51
N THR A 17 25.83 -47.10 -15.70
CA THR A 17 26.67 -46.87 -14.53
C THR A 17 27.98 -46.18 -14.91
N GLY A 18 28.28 -45.05 -14.26
CA GLY A 18 29.44 -44.22 -14.54
C GLY A 18 29.15 -43.00 -15.42
N SER A 19 27.90 -42.83 -15.86
CA SER A 19 27.47 -41.59 -16.55
C SER A 19 27.59 -40.39 -15.58
N ASP A 20 27.91 -39.24 -16.16
CA ASP A 20 27.93 -37.99 -15.41
C ASP A 20 26.47 -37.56 -15.09
N VAL A 21 26.17 -37.40 -13.79
CA VAL A 21 24.85 -36.94 -13.32
C VAL A 21 24.55 -35.52 -13.80
N ALA A 22 25.58 -34.68 -13.97
CA ALA A 22 25.39 -33.32 -14.47
C ALA A 22 24.89 -33.32 -15.93
N ASP A 23 25.43 -34.24 -16.78
CA ASP A 23 24.96 -34.39 -18.14
C ASP A 23 23.54 -34.97 -18.19
N LEU A 24 23.27 -36.00 -17.38
CA LEU A 24 21.96 -36.64 -17.30
C LEU A 24 20.85 -35.66 -16.90
N LEU A 25 21.13 -34.78 -15.93
CA LEU A 25 20.20 -33.78 -15.46
C LEU A 25 20.33 -32.45 -16.21
N SER A 26 21.17 -32.36 -17.23
CA SER A 26 21.44 -31.12 -17.97
C SER A 26 21.85 -29.97 -17.06
N LEU A 27 22.82 -30.22 -16.17
CA LEU A 27 23.43 -29.22 -15.30
C LEU A 27 24.79 -28.77 -15.89
N PRO A 28 25.25 -27.52 -15.71
CA PRO A 28 24.55 -26.38 -15.11
C PRO A 28 23.45 -25.81 -16.02
N ASP A 29 22.43 -25.23 -15.41
CA ASP A 29 21.35 -24.57 -16.10
C ASP A 29 21.07 -23.19 -15.47
N HIS A 30 20.37 -22.31 -16.20
CA HIS A 30 20.02 -20.98 -15.74
C HIS A 30 18.50 -20.82 -15.68
N VAL A 31 17.98 -20.59 -14.49
CA VAL A 31 16.59 -20.21 -14.29
C VAL A 31 16.51 -18.69 -14.30
N VAL A 32 15.66 -18.14 -15.16
CA VAL A 32 15.42 -16.70 -15.29
C VAL A 32 14.02 -16.43 -14.78
N GLU A 33 13.90 -15.63 -13.75
CA GLU A 33 12.63 -15.12 -13.26
C GLU A 33 12.23 -13.91 -14.11
N VAL A 34 11.00 -13.92 -14.64
CA VAL A 34 10.47 -12.86 -15.50
C VAL A 34 9.26 -12.26 -14.84
N ASP A 35 9.31 -10.95 -14.58
CA ASP A 35 8.17 -10.17 -14.09
C ASP A 35 7.39 -9.64 -15.30
N LEU A 36 6.11 -9.99 -15.38
CA LEU A 36 5.23 -9.63 -16.49
C LEU A 36 4.22 -8.58 -16.06
N THR A 37 4.05 -7.55 -16.89
CA THR A 37 2.95 -6.62 -16.73
C THR A 37 1.60 -7.33 -16.97
N PRO A 38 0.49 -6.90 -16.32
CA PRO A 38 -0.79 -7.60 -16.41
C PRO A 38 -1.35 -7.75 -17.82
N ASN A 39 -0.99 -6.87 -18.76
CA ASN A 39 -1.40 -6.92 -20.15
C ASN A 39 -0.69 -7.99 -20.98
N ARG A 40 0.43 -8.54 -20.49
CA ARG A 40 1.25 -9.50 -21.23
C ARG A 40 0.97 -10.95 -20.83
N GLY A 41 -0.31 -11.32 -20.75
CA GLY A 41 -0.77 -12.69 -20.50
C GLY A 41 -0.24 -13.72 -21.52
N ASP A 42 0.01 -13.30 -22.76
CA ASP A 42 0.62 -14.11 -23.82
C ASP A 42 2.01 -14.64 -23.45
N CYS A 43 2.76 -13.90 -22.63
CA CYS A 43 4.09 -14.29 -22.16
C CYS A 43 4.09 -15.23 -20.94
N LEU A 44 2.93 -15.67 -20.44
CA LEU A 44 2.83 -16.70 -19.40
C LEU A 44 3.09 -18.11 -19.97
N SER A 45 3.88 -18.20 -21.03
CA SER A 45 4.30 -19.45 -21.69
C SER A 45 5.68 -19.32 -22.32
N ILE A 46 6.35 -20.46 -22.50
CA ILE A 46 7.62 -20.53 -23.23
C ILE A 46 7.45 -20.05 -24.69
N THR A 47 6.34 -20.43 -25.32
CA THR A 47 6.03 -20.00 -26.71
C THR A 47 5.87 -18.47 -26.77
N GLY A 48 5.19 -17.85 -25.83
CA GLY A 48 5.03 -16.39 -25.78
C GLY A 48 6.36 -15.67 -25.57
N LEU A 49 7.16 -16.14 -24.60
CA LEU A 49 8.51 -15.60 -24.35
C LEU A 49 9.43 -15.79 -25.56
N ALA A 50 9.35 -16.95 -26.26
CA ALA A 50 10.12 -17.19 -27.44
C ALA A 50 9.77 -16.21 -28.59
N ARG A 51 8.48 -15.89 -28.79
CA ARG A 51 8.04 -14.86 -29.73
C ARG A 51 8.70 -13.51 -29.43
N GLU A 52 8.66 -13.07 -28.18
CA GLU A 52 9.27 -11.81 -27.74
C GLU A 52 10.78 -11.79 -27.97
N LEU A 53 11.47 -12.83 -27.53
CA LEU A 53 12.92 -12.96 -27.74
C LEU A 53 13.29 -13.01 -29.23
N GLY A 54 12.47 -13.67 -30.05
CA GLY A 54 12.65 -13.72 -31.47
C GLY A 54 12.61 -12.33 -32.13
N VAL A 55 11.65 -11.51 -31.74
CA VAL A 55 11.52 -10.13 -32.23
C VAL A 55 12.70 -9.28 -31.77
N LEU A 56 13.02 -9.30 -30.47
CA LEU A 56 14.09 -8.48 -29.87
C LEU A 56 15.48 -8.88 -30.40
N SER A 57 15.73 -10.17 -30.63
CA SER A 57 17.01 -10.69 -31.16
C SER A 57 17.05 -10.82 -32.69
N GLN A 58 15.95 -10.50 -33.36
CA GLN A 58 15.78 -10.65 -34.82
C GLN A 58 16.09 -12.09 -35.30
N THR A 59 15.64 -13.09 -34.52
CA THR A 59 15.91 -14.51 -34.78
C THR A 59 14.59 -15.24 -35.05
N THR A 60 14.64 -16.23 -35.96
CA THR A 60 13.48 -17.07 -36.23
C THR A 60 13.20 -18.01 -35.07
N VAL A 61 11.97 -17.97 -34.56
CA VAL A 61 11.49 -18.85 -33.48
C VAL A 61 11.08 -20.20 -34.07
N ARG A 62 11.51 -21.30 -33.44
CA ARG A 62 11.01 -22.63 -33.77
C ARG A 62 9.63 -22.81 -33.15
N THR A 63 8.66 -23.18 -33.94
CA THR A 63 7.31 -23.51 -33.45
C THR A 63 7.32 -24.88 -32.78
N VAL A 64 6.51 -25.02 -31.72
CA VAL A 64 6.26 -26.33 -31.12
C VAL A 64 5.44 -27.16 -32.07
N ASP A 65 5.86 -28.40 -32.23
CA ASP A 65 5.14 -29.37 -33.04
C ASP A 65 3.85 -29.81 -32.33
N CYS A 66 2.73 -29.56 -32.99
CA CYS A 66 1.38 -29.91 -32.53
C CYS A 66 0.63 -30.59 -33.68
N GLU A 67 1.31 -31.57 -34.36
CA GLU A 67 0.67 -32.33 -35.44
C GLU A 67 -0.60 -33.04 -34.93
N ALA A 68 -1.58 -33.16 -35.80
CA ALA A 68 -2.80 -33.86 -35.51
C ALA A 68 -2.52 -35.35 -35.24
N VAL A 69 -3.06 -35.86 -34.17
CA VAL A 69 -3.04 -37.29 -33.84
C VAL A 69 -4.34 -37.91 -34.33
N ASP A 70 -4.22 -38.84 -35.29
CA ASP A 70 -5.38 -39.53 -35.83
C ASP A 70 -6.11 -40.34 -34.75
N PRO A 71 -7.45 -40.41 -34.76
CA PRO A 71 -8.21 -41.26 -33.86
C PRO A 71 -8.00 -42.76 -34.20
N GLU A 72 -7.86 -43.57 -33.17
CA GLU A 72 -7.77 -45.03 -33.27
C GLU A 72 -9.00 -45.76 -32.71
N SER A 73 -9.92 -45.00 -32.06
CA SER A 73 -11.23 -45.48 -31.62
C SER A 73 -12.33 -44.48 -31.99
N ASP A 74 -13.60 -44.88 -31.84
CA ASP A 74 -14.76 -44.02 -32.05
C ASP A 74 -15.30 -43.45 -30.72
N GLU A 75 -14.60 -43.66 -29.60
CA GLU A 75 -15.06 -43.22 -28.28
C GLU A 75 -15.04 -41.70 -28.15
N THR A 76 -16.17 -41.17 -27.72
CA THR A 76 -16.38 -39.75 -27.49
C THR A 76 -17.05 -39.49 -26.13
N HIS A 77 -17.03 -38.25 -25.70
CA HIS A 77 -17.79 -37.79 -24.56
C HIS A 77 -18.47 -36.47 -24.91
N ASP A 78 -19.78 -36.44 -24.75
CA ASP A 78 -20.58 -35.26 -25.13
C ASP A 78 -20.37 -34.11 -24.14
N VAL A 79 -20.30 -32.89 -24.69
CA VAL A 79 -20.14 -31.65 -23.93
C VAL A 79 -21.23 -30.67 -24.36
N HIS A 80 -21.93 -30.11 -23.40
CA HIS A 80 -22.90 -29.05 -23.60
C HIS A 80 -22.41 -27.72 -22.99
N LEU A 81 -22.70 -26.61 -23.66
CA LEU A 81 -22.36 -25.26 -23.19
C LEU A 81 -23.62 -24.50 -22.81
N SER A 82 -24.06 -24.64 -21.56
CA SER A 82 -25.21 -23.88 -21.03
C SER A 82 -24.87 -22.42 -20.74
N ALA A 83 -23.57 -22.08 -20.57
CA ALA A 83 -23.06 -20.73 -20.39
C ALA A 83 -22.03 -20.37 -21.48
N PRO A 84 -22.43 -20.26 -22.76
CA PRO A 84 -21.51 -20.07 -23.87
C PRO A 84 -20.75 -18.72 -23.82
N GLU A 85 -21.29 -17.71 -23.14
CA GLU A 85 -20.59 -16.43 -22.92
C GLU A 85 -19.38 -16.61 -21.99
N GLY A 86 -19.45 -17.53 -21.02
CA GLY A 86 -18.36 -17.83 -20.10
C GLY A 86 -17.37 -18.86 -20.64
N CYS A 87 -17.85 -19.80 -21.48
CA CYS A 87 -17.03 -20.81 -22.16
C CYS A 87 -17.46 -20.89 -23.64
N PRO A 88 -16.90 -20.03 -24.50
CA PRO A 88 -17.27 -20.04 -25.93
C PRO A 88 -16.75 -21.24 -26.71
N CYS A 89 -15.69 -21.90 -26.23
CA CYS A 89 -15.09 -23.06 -26.90
C CYS A 89 -14.59 -24.07 -25.89
N TYR A 90 -14.97 -25.32 -26.07
CA TYR A 90 -14.51 -26.46 -25.29
C TYR A 90 -14.06 -27.59 -26.22
N VAL A 91 -12.80 -27.98 -26.09
CA VAL A 91 -12.23 -29.11 -26.82
C VAL A 91 -12.03 -30.26 -25.85
N GLY A 92 -12.59 -31.40 -26.18
CA GLY A 92 -12.50 -32.64 -25.42
C GLY A 92 -11.96 -33.81 -26.25
N ARG A 93 -11.28 -34.73 -25.60
CA ARG A 93 -10.83 -35.97 -26.23
C ARG A 93 -10.83 -37.11 -25.20
N VAL A 94 -11.39 -38.25 -25.58
CA VAL A 94 -11.27 -39.51 -24.83
C VAL A 94 -9.99 -40.23 -25.26
N ILE A 95 -9.25 -40.75 -24.29
CA ILE A 95 -8.08 -41.61 -24.52
C ILE A 95 -8.25 -42.85 -23.64
N GLU A 96 -8.44 -44.00 -24.28
CA GLU A 96 -8.68 -45.28 -23.62
C GLU A 96 -7.36 -46.01 -23.37
N HIS A 97 -7.37 -46.98 -22.45
CA HIS A 97 -6.25 -47.86 -22.16
C HIS A 97 -4.95 -47.14 -21.79
N VAL A 98 -5.08 -46.02 -21.08
CA VAL A 98 -3.93 -45.25 -20.58
C VAL A 98 -3.34 -45.94 -19.35
N ASP A 99 -2.05 -46.10 -19.30
CA ASP A 99 -1.33 -46.61 -18.13
C ASP A 99 -0.81 -45.40 -17.29
N VAL A 100 -1.64 -44.91 -16.39
CA VAL A 100 -1.32 -43.75 -15.51
C VAL A 100 -0.23 -44.08 -14.48
N THR A 101 0.18 -45.35 -14.33
CA THR A 101 1.24 -45.75 -13.41
C THR A 101 2.64 -45.54 -13.98
N LYS A 102 2.73 -45.21 -15.26
CA LYS A 102 4.00 -44.87 -15.89
C LYS A 102 4.62 -43.63 -15.26
N PRO A 103 5.92 -43.67 -14.94
CA PRO A 103 6.60 -42.50 -14.36
C PRO A 103 6.75 -41.41 -15.43
N THR A 104 6.59 -40.16 -14.98
CA THR A 104 6.94 -39.00 -15.80
C THR A 104 8.41 -39.06 -16.20
N PRO A 105 8.74 -38.86 -17.49
CA PRO A 105 10.13 -38.84 -17.92
C PRO A 105 10.96 -37.76 -17.21
N MET A 106 12.21 -38.09 -16.83
CA MET A 106 13.09 -37.20 -16.07
C MET A 106 13.24 -35.82 -16.71
N TRP A 107 13.30 -35.74 -18.06
CA TRP A 107 13.41 -34.46 -18.76
C TRP A 107 12.20 -33.54 -18.49
N MET A 108 10.99 -34.11 -18.37
CA MET A 108 9.76 -33.33 -18.08
C MET A 108 9.72 -32.95 -16.61
N VAL A 109 10.03 -33.88 -15.69
CA VAL A 109 10.13 -33.60 -14.24
C VAL A 109 11.08 -32.42 -13.98
N GLU A 110 12.27 -32.44 -14.60
CA GLU A 110 13.27 -31.38 -14.42
C GLU A 110 12.82 -30.01 -14.99
N ARG A 111 12.13 -30.01 -16.14
CA ARG A 111 11.56 -28.78 -16.70
C ARG A 111 10.46 -28.19 -15.83
N LEU A 112 9.54 -29.01 -15.35
CA LEU A 112 8.48 -28.61 -14.42
C LEU A 112 9.07 -28.04 -13.14
N ARG A 113 10.00 -28.78 -12.49
CA ARG A 113 10.67 -28.40 -11.26
C ARG A 113 11.39 -27.04 -11.40
N ARG A 114 12.12 -26.83 -12.49
CA ARG A 114 12.82 -25.57 -12.77
C ARG A 114 11.87 -24.41 -13.04
N SER A 115 10.65 -24.70 -13.46
CA SER A 115 9.58 -23.73 -13.63
C SER A 115 8.71 -23.54 -12.38
N GLY A 116 9.09 -24.13 -11.24
CA GLY A 116 8.38 -24.02 -9.97
C GLY A 116 7.16 -24.91 -9.80
N ILE A 117 6.95 -25.88 -10.71
CA ILE A 117 5.84 -26.85 -10.66
C ILE A 117 6.36 -28.19 -10.14
N ARG A 118 5.66 -28.72 -9.14
CA ARG A 118 5.95 -30.05 -8.59
C ARG A 118 5.36 -31.13 -9.51
N SER A 119 6.14 -32.15 -9.83
CA SER A 119 5.66 -33.37 -10.52
C SER A 119 4.75 -34.16 -9.59
N ILE A 120 3.64 -34.66 -10.13
CA ILE A 120 2.60 -35.42 -9.39
C ILE A 120 2.43 -36.81 -10.01
N ASP A 121 1.90 -36.89 -11.21
CA ASP A 121 1.76 -38.07 -12.04
C ASP A 121 1.89 -37.69 -13.53
N ALA A 122 2.07 -38.68 -14.41
CA ALA A 122 2.37 -38.40 -15.81
C ALA A 122 1.28 -37.61 -16.53
N ILE A 123 0.01 -37.80 -16.22
CA ILE A 123 -1.10 -37.11 -16.90
C ILE A 123 -1.15 -35.63 -16.45
N VAL A 124 -1.12 -35.40 -15.14
CA VAL A 124 -1.10 -34.04 -14.56
C VAL A 124 0.16 -33.29 -14.99
N ASP A 125 1.30 -33.96 -15.02
CA ASP A 125 2.58 -33.37 -15.46
C ASP A 125 2.53 -32.97 -16.93
N ILE A 126 1.90 -33.77 -17.80
CA ILE A 126 1.71 -33.44 -19.21
C ILE A 126 0.82 -32.20 -19.34
N THR A 127 -0.30 -32.12 -18.64
CA THR A 127 -1.19 -30.95 -18.70
C THR A 127 -0.48 -29.68 -18.22
N ASN A 128 0.29 -29.78 -17.13
CA ASN A 128 1.12 -28.68 -16.63
C ASN A 128 2.25 -28.31 -17.61
N TYR A 129 2.87 -29.30 -18.23
CA TYR A 129 3.92 -29.06 -19.23
C TYR A 129 3.38 -28.31 -20.45
N VAL A 130 2.22 -28.72 -20.98
CA VAL A 130 1.57 -28.04 -22.12
C VAL A 130 1.15 -26.63 -21.74
N MET A 131 0.66 -26.42 -20.53
CA MET A 131 0.35 -25.08 -20.01
C MET A 131 1.61 -24.19 -19.98
N LEU A 132 2.75 -24.68 -19.53
CA LEU A 132 4.01 -23.92 -19.56
C LEU A 132 4.54 -23.73 -20.98
N GLU A 133 4.47 -24.77 -21.83
CA GLU A 133 5.02 -24.74 -23.18
C GLU A 133 4.22 -23.80 -24.09
N LEU A 134 2.89 -23.93 -24.10
CA LEU A 134 1.98 -23.23 -25.03
C LEU A 134 1.18 -22.10 -24.42
N GLY A 135 0.92 -22.13 -23.11
CA GLY A 135 0.07 -21.15 -22.41
C GLY A 135 -1.39 -21.56 -22.25
N GLN A 136 -1.74 -22.81 -22.60
CA GLN A 136 -3.08 -23.37 -22.48
C GLN A 136 -3.18 -24.20 -21.19
N PRO A 137 -3.89 -23.74 -20.16
CA PRO A 137 -4.22 -24.61 -19.04
C PRO A 137 -5.20 -25.70 -19.47
N MET A 138 -4.98 -26.90 -18.99
CA MET A 138 -5.75 -28.09 -19.34
C MET A 138 -6.14 -28.84 -18.08
N HIS A 139 -7.17 -29.68 -18.20
CA HIS A 139 -7.56 -30.60 -17.14
C HIS A 139 -7.77 -32.01 -17.73
N ALA A 140 -7.62 -33.00 -16.86
CA ALA A 140 -7.87 -34.39 -17.21
C ALA A 140 -8.81 -35.01 -16.19
N PHE A 141 -9.91 -35.57 -16.67
CA PHE A 141 -10.89 -36.28 -15.84
C PHE A 141 -10.72 -37.79 -15.98
N ASP A 142 -10.97 -38.52 -14.91
CA ASP A 142 -11.24 -39.94 -14.96
C ASP A 142 -12.61 -40.15 -15.62
N ARG A 143 -12.62 -40.64 -16.88
CA ARG A 143 -13.81 -40.79 -17.69
C ARG A 143 -14.89 -41.66 -17.00
N ASP A 144 -14.46 -42.67 -16.23
CA ASP A 144 -15.37 -43.61 -15.55
C ASP A 144 -16.03 -42.99 -14.32
N GLN A 145 -15.59 -41.82 -13.85
CA GLN A 145 -16.21 -41.05 -12.76
C GLN A 145 -17.23 -40.01 -13.26
N LEU A 146 -17.36 -39.83 -14.58
CA LEU A 146 -18.29 -38.88 -15.17
C LEU A 146 -19.68 -39.52 -15.38
N VAL A 147 -20.73 -38.85 -14.96
CA VAL A 147 -22.10 -39.30 -15.09
C VAL A 147 -22.85 -38.53 -16.17
N GLY A 148 -23.08 -39.16 -17.31
CA GLY A 148 -23.71 -38.53 -18.46
C GLY A 148 -22.79 -37.56 -19.20
N GLU A 149 -23.35 -36.53 -19.82
CA GLU A 149 -22.61 -35.48 -20.53
C GLU A 149 -22.01 -34.45 -19.59
N ILE A 150 -20.94 -33.76 -20.02
CA ILE A 150 -20.42 -32.57 -19.35
C ILE A 150 -21.29 -31.38 -19.75
N ASP A 151 -21.62 -30.55 -18.76
CA ASP A 151 -22.29 -29.26 -18.94
C ASP A 151 -21.47 -28.14 -18.33
N VAL A 152 -21.01 -27.19 -19.17
CA VAL A 152 -20.34 -25.98 -18.73
C VAL A 152 -21.40 -24.90 -18.47
N ARG A 153 -21.66 -24.63 -17.21
CA ARG A 153 -22.76 -23.79 -16.75
C ARG A 153 -22.36 -22.87 -15.60
N MET A 154 -23.23 -21.91 -15.29
CA MET A 154 -23.10 -21.20 -14.04
C MET A 154 -23.49 -22.12 -12.86
N ALA A 155 -22.82 -21.93 -11.73
CA ALA A 155 -23.13 -22.70 -10.52
C ALA A 155 -24.55 -22.41 -10.00
N HIS A 156 -25.17 -23.40 -9.37
CA HIS A 156 -26.41 -23.17 -8.65
C HIS A 156 -26.13 -22.50 -7.29
N PRO A 157 -26.98 -21.59 -6.82
CA PRO A 157 -26.81 -20.94 -5.52
C PRO A 157 -26.65 -21.94 -4.39
N GLY A 158 -25.51 -21.90 -3.68
CA GLY A 158 -25.22 -22.81 -2.56
C GLY A 158 -24.73 -24.20 -2.96
N GLU A 159 -24.48 -24.44 -4.24
CA GLU A 159 -23.86 -25.67 -4.74
C GLU A 159 -22.50 -25.91 -4.05
N GLN A 160 -22.19 -27.14 -3.71
CA GLN A 160 -20.92 -27.47 -3.04
C GLN A 160 -19.99 -28.20 -4.00
N LEU A 161 -18.71 -27.85 -3.89
CA LEU A 161 -17.64 -28.49 -4.63
C LEU A 161 -16.46 -28.78 -3.68
N VAL A 162 -16.01 -30.02 -3.66
CA VAL A 162 -14.77 -30.41 -2.97
C VAL A 162 -13.62 -30.34 -3.99
N LEU A 163 -12.65 -29.50 -3.72
CA LEU A 163 -11.50 -29.28 -4.60
C LEU A 163 -10.42 -30.35 -4.42
N LEU A 164 -9.47 -30.42 -5.37
CA LEU A 164 -8.30 -31.32 -5.33
C LEU A 164 -7.44 -31.17 -4.07
N ASP A 165 -7.47 -30.01 -3.39
CA ASP A 165 -6.78 -29.78 -2.12
C ASP A 165 -7.60 -30.21 -0.88
N GLY A 166 -8.77 -30.85 -1.08
CA GLY A 166 -9.69 -31.30 -0.02
C GLY A 166 -10.56 -30.19 0.57
N LYS A 167 -10.47 -28.96 0.10
CA LYS A 167 -11.26 -27.83 0.58
C LYS A 167 -12.66 -27.86 -0.01
N THR A 168 -13.68 -27.79 0.82
CA THR A 168 -15.07 -27.69 0.38
C THR A 168 -15.47 -26.23 0.20
N LEU A 169 -15.96 -25.88 -0.98
CA LEU A 169 -16.48 -24.55 -1.30
C LEU A 169 -18.00 -24.57 -1.39
N THR A 170 -18.61 -23.46 -0.99
CA THR A 170 -20.02 -23.16 -1.29
C THR A 170 -20.03 -22.11 -2.40
N LEU A 171 -20.60 -22.45 -3.54
CA LEU A 171 -20.53 -21.65 -4.75
C LEU A 171 -21.66 -20.61 -4.80
N SER A 172 -21.35 -19.46 -5.39
CA SER A 172 -22.32 -18.44 -5.78
C SER A 172 -22.71 -18.61 -7.25
N ASP A 173 -23.85 -18.09 -7.63
CA ASP A 173 -24.47 -18.24 -8.95
C ASP A 173 -23.76 -17.48 -10.09
N ASP A 174 -22.75 -16.68 -9.74
CA ASP A 174 -21.91 -15.94 -10.70
C ASP A 174 -20.58 -16.64 -11.00
N VAL A 175 -20.43 -17.90 -10.64
CA VAL A 175 -19.21 -18.71 -10.87
C VAL A 175 -19.47 -19.75 -11.95
N LEU A 176 -18.57 -19.83 -12.91
CA LEU A 176 -18.59 -20.84 -13.96
C LEU A 176 -18.06 -22.18 -13.43
N VAL A 177 -18.78 -23.24 -13.68
CA VAL A 177 -18.41 -24.60 -13.31
C VAL A 177 -18.43 -25.53 -14.52
N ILE A 178 -17.61 -26.55 -14.49
CA ILE A 178 -17.74 -27.74 -15.31
C ILE A 178 -18.48 -28.75 -14.45
N ALA A 179 -19.61 -29.26 -14.93
CA ALA A 179 -20.48 -30.17 -14.19
C ALA A 179 -20.82 -31.40 -15.05
N ASP A 180 -21.20 -32.47 -14.41
CA ASP A 180 -21.91 -33.59 -15.04
C ASP A 180 -23.41 -33.50 -14.70
N GLN A 181 -24.16 -34.56 -15.01
CA GLN A 181 -25.60 -34.61 -14.74
C GLN A 181 -25.95 -34.63 -13.24
N GLU A 182 -24.99 -34.89 -12.34
CA GLU A 182 -25.25 -35.04 -10.91
C GLU A 182 -24.66 -33.87 -10.10
N LYS A 183 -23.48 -33.35 -10.45
CA LYS A 183 -22.74 -32.39 -9.61
C LYS A 183 -21.74 -31.53 -10.39
N ALA A 184 -21.27 -30.47 -9.75
CA ALA A 184 -20.10 -29.72 -10.22
C ALA A 184 -18.82 -30.56 -10.06
N LEU A 185 -18.00 -30.62 -11.10
CA LEU A 185 -16.75 -31.36 -11.18
C LEU A 185 -15.53 -30.47 -11.00
N ALA A 186 -15.61 -29.20 -11.43
CA ALA A 186 -14.51 -28.25 -11.34
C ALA A 186 -15.01 -26.81 -11.29
N LEU A 187 -14.23 -25.92 -10.70
CA LEU A 187 -14.31 -24.49 -10.98
C LEU A 187 -13.63 -24.23 -12.32
N ALA A 188 -14.42 -23.87 -13.34
CA ALA A 188 -13.93 -23.69 -14.69
C ALA A 188 -12.77 -22.68 -14.75
N GLY A 189 -11.65 -23.10 -15.34
CA GLY A 189 -10.44 -22.29 -15.46
C GLY A 189 -9.70 -21.97 -14.16
N ILE A 190 -10.11 -22.55 -13.03
CA ILE A 190 -9.50 -22.26 -11.72
C ILE A 190 -8.90 -23.53 -11.08
N MET A 191 -9.73 -24.52 -10.74
CA MET A 191 -9.27 -25.72 -10.06
C MET A 191 -10.26 -26.89 -10.23
N GLY A 192 -9.73 -28.06 -10.47
CA GLY A 192 -10.48 -29.32 -10.54
C GLY A 192 -11.04 -29.75 -9.17
N GLY A 193 -12.09 -30.59 -9.20
CA GLY A 193 -12.64 -31.25 -8.03
C GLY A 193 -11.99 -32.59 -7.74
N GLU A 194 -12.02 -33.01 -6.46
CA GLU A 194 -11.39 -34.23 -5.97
C GLU A 194 -11.97 -35.51 -6.61
N HIS A 195 -13.29 -35.55 -6.82
CA HIS A 195 -13.99 -36.78 -7.16
C HIS A 195 -13.92 -37.18 -8.63
N SER A 196 -13.48 -36.31 -9.51
CA SER A 196 -13.39 -36.55 -10.96
C SER A 196 -11.95 -36.55 -11.47
N GLY A 197 -10.97 -36.36 -10.57
CA GLY A 197 -9.54 -36.31 -10.93
C GLY A 197 -8.96 -37.69 -11.27
N ILE A 198 -7.80 -37.68 -11.90
CA ILE A 198 -7.03 -38.89 -12.21
C ILE A 198 -6.59 -39.59 -10.92
N SER A 199 -6.63 -40.93 -10.93
CA SER A 199 -6.19 -41.78 -9.85
C SER A 199 -5.39 -42.97 -10.39
N GLU A 200 -4.67 -43.71 -9.55
CA GLU A 200 -3.92 -44.92 -9.95
C GLU A 200 -4.77 -46.00 -10.64
N ARG A 201 -6.10 -45.91 -10.55
CA ARG A 201 -7.04 -46.84 -11.15
C ARG A 201 -7.60 -46.38 -12.50
N THR A 202 -7.32 -45.16 -12.89
CA THR A 202 -7.83 -44.57 -14.13
C THR A 202 -7.22 -45.29 -15.33
N THR A 203 -8.07 -45.73 -16.25
CA THR A 203 -7.67 -46.38 -17.51
C THR A 203 -8.18 -45.63 -18.72
N THR A 204 -9.16 -44.75 -18.54
CA THR A 204 -9.73 -43.92 -19.60
C THR A 204 -9.74 -42.48 -19.15
N VAL A 205 -9.08 -41.62 -19.89
CA VAL A 205 -8.94 -40.20 -19.60
C VAL A 205 -9.84 -39.41 -20.54
N PHE A 206 -10.61 -38.46 -19.98
CA PHE A 206 -11.22 -37.40 -20.76
C PHE A 206 -10.39 -36.14 -20.59
N LEU A 207 -9.72 -35.72 -21.66
CA LEU A 207 -8.86 -34.57 -21.71
C LEU A 207 -9.66 -33.31 -22.07
N GLU A 208 -9.51 -32.26 -21.27
CA GLU A 208 -10.13 -30.94 -21.45
C GLU A 208 -9.10 -29.91 -21.91
N SER A 209 -9.46 -29.15 -22.94
CA SER A 209 -8.75 -27.96 -23.38
C SER A 209 -9.79 -26.91 -23.78
N ALA A 210 -10.03 -25.90 -22.96
CA ALA A 210 -11.12 -24.94 -23.17
C ALA A 210 -10.62 -23.51 -23.22
N TYR A 211 -11.42 -22.65 -23.83
CA TYR A 211 -11.30 -21.20 -23.70
C TYR A 211 -12.38 -20.68 -22.75
N PHE A 212 -11.98 -19.98 -21.71
CA PHE A 212 -12.89 -19.31 -20.80
C PHE A 212 -12.75 -17.80 -20.93
N ASP A 213 -13.87 -17.08 -20.91
CA ASP A 213 -13.88 -15.61 -20.97
C ASP A 213 -13.14 -15.01 -19.77
N PRO A 214 -12.11 -14.16 -19.98
CA PRO A 214 -11.33 -13.58 -18.90
C PRO A 214 -12.14 -12.82 -17.86
N ILE A 215 -13.22 -12.12 -18.27
CA ILE A 215 -14.08 -11.34 -17.38
C ILE A 215 -14.86 -12.27 -16.45
N THR A 216 -15.34 -13.38 -16.99
CA THR A 216 -16.07 -14.40 -16.22
C THR A 216 -15.17 -15.05 -15.15
N ILE A 217 -13.88 -15.26 -15.43
CA ILE A 217 -12.92 -15.88 -14.49
C ILE A 217 -12.36 -14.86 -13.50
N ALA A 218 -12.18 -13.60 -13.92
CA ALA A 218 -11.48 -12.58 -13.13
C ALA A 218 -12.02 -12.42 -11.71
N GLY A 219 -11.12 -12.49 -10.72
CA GLY A 219 -11.41 -12.30 -9.31
C GLY A 219 -12.12 -13.46 -8.61
N LYS A 220 -12.61 -14.49 -9.35
CA LYS A 220 -13.33 -15.63 -8.75
C LYS A 220 -12.38 -16.49 -7.92
N ALA A 221 -11.19 -16.80 -8.41
CA ALA A 221 -10.17 -17.51 -7.65
C ALA A 221 -9.87 -16.82 -6.30
N ARG A 222 -9.61 -15.50 -6.33
CA ARG A 222 -9.33 -14.72 -5.12
C ARG A 222 -10.49 -14.72 -4.12
N ARG A 223 -11.74 -14.69 -4.59
CA ARG A 223 -12.93 -14.76 -3.72
C ARG A 223 -12.91 -16.01 -2.83
N TYR A 224 -12.46 -17.13 -3.37
CA TYR A 224 -12.38 -18.41 -2.65
C TYR A 224 -11.00 -18.64 -2.00
N GLY A 225 -10.12 -17.65 -2.02
CA GLY A 225 -8.76 -17.74 -1.46
C GLY A 225 -7.86 -18.71 -2.24
N LEU A 226 -8.10 -18.80 -3.55
CA LEU A 226 -7.32 -19.63 -4.49
C LEU A 226 -6.40 -18.75 -5.33
N HIS A 227 -5.22 -19.28 -5.64
CA HIS A 227 -4.26 -18.74 -6.59
C HIS A 227 -3.66 -19.91 -7.37
N THR A 228 -4.06 -20.07 -8.62
CA THR A 228 -3.58 -21.16 -9.47
C THR A 228 -2.96 -20.63 -10.75
N ASP A 229 -2.04 -21.42 -11.32
CA ASP A 229 -1.44 -21.13 -12.61
C ASP A 229 -2.46 -21.05 -13.75
N ALA A 230 -3.54 -21.82 -13.67
CA ALA A 230 -4.65 -21.78 -14.59
C ALA A 230 -5.43 -20.47 -14.46
N SER A 231 -5.88 -20.10 -13.26
CA SER A 231 -6.63 -18.85 -13.05
C SER A 231 -5.83 -17.61 -13.43
N ALA A 232 -4.52 -17.60 -13.14
CA ALA A 232 -3.64 -16.50 -13.51
C ALA A 232 -3.54 -16.28 -15.02
N ARG A 233 -3.66 -17.35 -15.82
CA ARG A 233 -3.67 -17.29 -17.27
C ARG A 233 -5.05 -16.90 -17.80
N PHE A 234 -6.10 -17.60 -17.39
CA PHE A 234 -7.45 -17.34 -17.89
C PHE A 234 -7.96 -15.93 -17.54
N GLU A 235 -7.68 -15.40 -16.35
CA GLU A 235 -8.10 -14.04 -16.00
C GLU A 235 -7.36 -12.94 -16.78
N ARG A 236 -6.18 -13.26 -17.35
CA ARG A 236 -5.42 -12.35 -18.22
C ARG A 236 -5.66 -12.58 -19.71
N GLY A 237 -6.27 -13.70 -20.06
CA GLY A 237 -6.54 -14.15 -21.42
C GLY A 237 -5.63 -15.29 -21.86
N VAL A 238 -6.25 -16.31 -22.45
CA VAL A 238 -5.60 -17.43 -23.13
C VAL A 238 -5.97 -17.36 -24.62
N ASP A 239 -5.06 -17.75 -25.50
CA ASP A 239 -5.30 -17.74 -26.95
C ASP A 239 -6.49 -18.66 -27.30
N TRP A 240 -7.60 -18.06 -27.70
CA TRP A 240 -8.84 -18.77 -27.97
C TRP A 240 -8.76 -19.74 -29.18
N GLN A 241 -7.74 -19.58 -30.02
CA GLN A 241 -7.46 -20.50 -31.13
C GLN A 241 -6.50 -21.63 -30.76
N LEU A 242 -6.02 -21.69 -29.53
CA LEU A 242 -5.00 -22.64 -29.10
C LEU A 242 -5.57 -23.98 -28.61
N ALA A 243 -6.83 -24.03 -28.16
CA ALA A 243 -7.40 -25.16 -27.45
C ALA A 243 -7.24 -26.50 -28.18
N GLU A 244 -7.54 -26.56 -29.48
CA GLU A 244 -7.37 -27.78 -30.28
C GLU A 244 -5.90 -28.20 -30.40
N ARG A 245 -5.00 -27.26 -30.71
CA ARG A 245 -3.56 -27.54 -30.84
C ARG A 245 -2.96 -28.04 -29.52
N ALA A 246 -3.37 -27.49 -28.40
CA ALA A 246 -2.94 -27.94 -27.07
C ALA A 246 -3.46 -29.34 -26.75
N CYS A 247 -4.70 -29.65 -27.12
CA CYS A 247 -5.27 -30.99 -27.00
C CYS A 247 -4.48 -32.01 -27.83
N GLN A 248 -4.11 -31.69 -29.07
CA GLN A 248 -3.27 -32.55 -29.91
C GLN A 248 -1.88 -32.76 -29.30
N ARG A 249 -1.24 -31.70 -28.82
CA ARG A 249 0.07 -31.77 -28.15
C ARG A 249 0.04 -32.63 -26.89
N ALA A 250 -0.97 -32.43 -26.03
CA ALA A 250 -1.14 -33.26 -24.83
C ALA A 250 -1.40 -34.72 -25.18
N THR A 251 -2.25 -34.98 -26.19
CA THR A 251 -2.51 -36.33 -26.66
C THR A 251 -1.24 -37.03 -27.10
N ALA A 252 -0.43 -36.37 -27.96
CA ALA A 252 0.84 -36.94 -28.43
C ALA A 252 1.79 -37.32 -27.27
N LEU A 253 1.88 -36.45 -26.25
CA LEU A 253 2.68 -36.71 -25.04
C LEU A 253 2.10 -37.85 -24.18
N ILE A 254 0.77 -37.96 -24.06
CA ILE A 254 0.11 -39.03 -23.33
C ILE A 254 0.40 -40.37 -24.02
N LEU A 255 0.25 -40.45 -25.34
CA LEU A 255 0.52 -41.68 -26.10
C LEU A 255 1.99 -42.11 -26.01
N ASP A 256 2.93 -41.17 -26.07
CA ASP A 256 4.36 -41.45 -25.95
C ASP A 256 4.77 -41.97 -24.57
N ILE A 257 4.18 -41.42 -23.50
CA ILE A 257 4.57 -41.69 -22.10
C ILE A 257 3.72 -42.81 -21.48
N CYS A 258 2.41 -42.71 -21.61
CA CYS A 258 1.44 -43.57 -20.93
C CYS A 258 0.81 -44.60 -21.88
N GLY A 259 1.00 -44.44 -23.19
CA GLY A 259 0.27 -45.24 -24.18
C GLY A 259 -1.20 -44.84 -24.25
N GLY A 260 -2.00 -45.68 -24.85
CA GLY A 260 -3.45 -45.46 -24.95
C GLY A 260 -3.96 -45.50 -26.39
N VAL A 261 -5.26 -45.41 -26.55
CA VAL A 261 -5.98 -45.42 -27.83
C VAL A 261 -6.83 -44.13 -27.89
N PRO A 262 -6.48 -43.16 -28.76
CA PRO A 262 -7.17 -41.88 -28.81
C PRO A 262 -8.47 -42.00 -29.62
N GLY A 263 -9.57 -41.45 -29.06
CA GLY A 263 -10.79 -41.17 -29.81
C GLY A 263 -10.67 -39.89 -30.64
N PRO A 264 -11.71 -39.49 -31.37
CA PRO A 264 -11.70 -38.22 -32.12
C PRO A 264 -11.65 -37.01 -31.20
N VAL A 265 -11.09 -35.90 -31.68
CA VAL A 265 -11.19 -34.61 -31.01
C VAL A 265 -12.60 -34.08 -31.23
N MET A 266 -13.27 -33.77 -30.12
CA MET A 266 -14.59 -33.16 -30.12
C MET A 266 -14.46 -31.67 -29.83
N ILE A 267 -15.01 -30.83 -30.69
CA ILE A 267 -15.03 -29.36 -30.51
C ILE A 267 -16.49 -28.94 -30.36
N THR A 268 -16.79 -28.35 -29.20
CA THR A 268 -18.08 -27.73 -28.95
C THR A 268 -17.84 -26.23 -28.78
N ASP A 269 -18.37 -25.43 -29.69
CA ASP A 269 -18.19 -23.99 -29.70
C ASP A 269 -19.50 -23.23 -29.96
N ASN A 270 -19.45 -21.94 -29.63
CA ASN A 270 -20.49 -20.98 -29.99
C ASN A 270 -19.82 -19.81 -30.74
N GLU A 271 -19.92 -19.85 -32.07
CA GLU A 271 -19.30 -18.85 -32.94
C GLU A 271 -19.68 -17.40 -32.61
N GLN A 272 -20.89 -17.17 -32.03
CA GLN A 272 -21.35 -15.83 -31.68
C GLN A 272 -20.72 -15.29 -30.38
N ALA A 273 -20.28 -16.19 -29.51
CA ALA A 273 -19.63 -15.86 -28.25
C ALA A 273 -18.09 -15.85 -28.36
N LEU A 274 -17.52 -16.43 -29.42
CA LEU A 274 -16.08 -16.42 -29.64
C LEU A 274 -15.57 -14.98 -29.84
N PRO A 275 -14.37 -14.64 -29.32
CA PRO A 275 -13.74 -13.36 -29.56
C PRO A 275 -13.49 -13.12 -31.05
N THR A 276 -13.55 -11.86 -31.46
CA THR A 276 -13.19 -11.44 -32.82
C THR A 276 -11.81 -10.80 -32.81
N LEU A 277 -11.06 -11.01 -33.89
CA LEU A 277 -9.76 -10.35 -34.05
C LEU A 277 -9.93 -8.82 -34.10
N GLN A 278 -9.24 -8.13 -33.22
CA GLN A 278 -9.31 -6.67 -33.12
C GLN A 278 -8.58 -6.01 -34.27
N VAL A 279 -9.22 -5.03 -34.89
CA VAL A 279 -8.65 -4.22 -35.98
C VAL A 279 -8.37 -2.83 -35.46
N VAL A 280 -7.10 -2.43 -35.43
CA VAL A 280 -6.67 -1.14 -34.94
C VAL A 280 -6.01 -0.34 -36.06
N THR A 281 -6.37 0.94 -36.21
CA THR A 281 -5.74 1.85 -37.17
C THR A 281 -4.79 2.79 -36.44
N LEU A 282 -3.62 3.05 -37.04
CA LEU A 282 -2.58 3.90 -36.47
C LEU A 282 -1.98 4.80 -37.57
N THR A 283 -1.92 6.11 -37.32
CA THR A 283 -1.35 7.07 -38.29
C THR A 283 0.11 7.43 -37.94
N HIS A 284 0.90 7.76 -38.98
CA HIS A 284 2.26 8.28 -38.81
C HIS A 284 2.30 9.55 -37.95
N ALA A 285 1.30 10.42 -38.13
CA ALA A 285 1.18 11.65 -37.35
C ALA A 285 1.05 11.35 -35.86
N ARG A 286 0.31 10.32 -35.50
CA ARG A 286 0.07 9.91 -34.12
C ARG A 286 1.31 9.32 -33.47
N ILE A 287 2.04 8.45 -34.21
CA ILE A 287 3.33 7.91 -33.75
C ILE A 287 4.31 9.07 -33.46
N LYS A 288 4.47 10.00 -34.41
CA LYS A 288 5.35 11.17 -34.25
C LYS A 288 4.92 12.06 -33.08
N GLN A 289 3.61 12.25 -32.89
CA GLN A 289 3.09 13.06 -31.79
C GLN A 289 3.44 12.47 -30.43
N GLN A 290 3.28 11.14 -30.25
CA GLN A 290 3.50 10.44 -28.98
C GLN A 290 4.99 10.20 -28.70
N LEU A 291 5.70 9.59 -29.67
CA LEU A 291 7.08 9.14 -29.46
C LEU A 291 8.12 10.20 -29.78
N LYS A 292 7.74 11.29 -30.47
CA LYS A 292 8.65 12.38 -30.93
C LYS A 292 9.76 11.90 -31.87
N ILE A 293 9.54 10.78 -32.54
CA ILE A 293 10.45 10.20 -33.55
C ILE A 293 9.73 10.05 -34.88
N GLU A 294 10.52 9.96 -35.96
CA GLU A 294 10.06 9.57 -37.28
C GLU A 294 10.73 8.24 -37.65
N LEU A 295 9.92 7.23 -37.89
CA LEU A 295 10.36 5.94 -38.36
C LEU A 295 9.86 5.71 -39.81
N ALA A 296 10.63 5.02 -40.61
CA ALA A 296 10.18 4.60 -41.94
C ALA A 296 9.00 3.63 -41.82
N SER A 297 8.05 3.70 -42.74
CA SER A 297 6.85 2.86 -42.73
C SER A 297 7.22 1.37 -42.77
N GLU A 298 8.24 1.01 -43.54
CA GLU A 298 8.73 -0.36 -43.64
C GLU A 298 9.28 -0.89 -42.32
N THR A 299 9.94 -0.03 -41.54
CA THR A 299 10.46 -0.41 -40.21
C THR A 299 9.33 -0.69 -39.23
N ILE A 300 8.30 0.19 -39.19
CA ILE A 300 7.13 0.00 -38.32
C ILE A 300 6.37 -1.27 -38.73
N GLN A 301 6.15 -1.46 -40.03
CA GLN A 301 5.50 -2.65 -40.57
C GLN A 301 6.23 -3.92 -40.14
N GLN A 302 7.56 -3.96 -40.30
CA GLN A 302 8.38 -5.11 -39.89
C GLN A 302 8.31 -5.40 -38.40
N MET A 303 8.33 -4.37 -37.55
CA MET A 303 8.19 -4.55 -36.12
C MET A 303 6.85 -5.19 -35.73
N LEU A 304 5.75 -4.68 -36.28
CA LEU A 304 4.42 -5.19 -35.99
C LEU A 304 4.19 -6.59 -36.57
N GLN A 305 4.67 -6.84 -37.80
CA GLN A 305 4.60 -8.18 -38.41
C GLN A 305 5.42 -9.23 -37.65
N ALA A 306 6.59 -8.84 -37.12
CA ALA A 306 7.40 -9.72 -36.31
C ALA A 306 6.71 -10.10 -34.99
N LEU A 307 5.85 -9.22 -34.46
CA LEU A 307 5.00 -9.48 -33.28
C LEU A 307 3.74 -10.32 -33.61
N GLY A 308 3.54 -10.67 -34.90
CA GLY A 308 2.42 -11.49 -35.35
C GLY A 308 1.19 -10.73 -35.82
N PHE A 309 1.25 -9.40 -35.94
CA PHE A 309 0.14 -8.62 -36.50
C PHE A 309 0.05 -8.82 -38.02
N ASP A 310 -1.18 -8.88 -38.55
CA ASP A 310 -1.42 -8.68 -39.97
C ASP A 310 -1.51 -7.16 -40.23
N VAL A 311 -0.66 -6.64 -41.12
CA VAL A 311 -0.42 -5.21 -41.27
C VAL A 311 -0.59 -4.76 -42.70
N ASP A 312 -1.64 -4.00 -42.98
CA ASP A 312 -1.89 -3.27 -44.20
C ASP A 312 -1.35 -1.83 -44.10
N VAL A 313 -0.48 -1.45 -45.05
CA VAL A 313 -0.01 -0.06 -45.12
C VAL A 313 -1.05 0.78 -45.87
N THR A 314 -1.45 1.88 -45.30
CA THR A 314 -2.42 2.84 -45.86
C THR A 314 -1.70 4.13 -46.29
N SER A 315 -2.42 5.07 -46.90
CA SER A 315 -1.86 6.35 -47.35
C SER A 315 -1.28 7.22 -46.23
N ASP A 316 -1.77 7.05 -45.00
CA ASP A 316 -1.44 7.88 -43.86
C ASP A 316 -0.97 7.10 -42.60
N GLY A 317 -0.87 5.77 -42.74
CA GLY A 317 -0.44 4.93 -41.62
C GLY A 317 -0.64 3.43 -41.84
N PHE A 318 -1.26 2.77 -40.89
CA PHE A 318 -1.39 1.30 -40.83
C PHE A 318 -2.79 0.90 -40.38
N ARG A 319 -3.27 -0.20 -40.94
CA ARG A 319 -4.39 -0.99 -40.43
C ARG A 319 -3.81 -2.32 -39.95
N CYS A 320 -3.92 -2.57 -38.63
CA CYS A 320 -3.35 -3.74 -37.98
C CYS A 320 -4.45 -4.66 -37.47
N VAL A 321 -4.33 -5.96 -37.72
CA VAL A 321 -5.17 -6.98 -37.11
C VAL A 321 -4.34 -7.67 -36.03
N ALA A 322 -4.81 -7.61 -34.77
CA ALA A 322 -4.12 -8.23 -33.65
C ALA A 322 -4.23 -9.77 -33.73
N PRO A 323 -3.17 -10.52 -33.40
CA PRO A 323 -3.25 -11.97 -33.32
C PRO A 323 -4.09 -12.43 -32.12
N SER A 324 -4.62 -13.65 -32.18
CA SER A 324 -5.56 -14.20 -31.18
C SER A 324 -5.02 -14.31 -29.76
N TRP A 325 -3.71 -14.27 -29.57
CA TRP A 325 -3.05 -14.30 -28.26
C TRP A 325 -2.77 -12.92 -27.67
N ARG A 326 -3.13 -11.82 -28.34
CA ARG A 326 -2.94 -10.44 -27.86
C ARG A 326 -4.28 -9.83 -27.47
N PHE A 327 -4.65 -10.02 -26.21
CA PHE A 327 -5.91 -9.53 -25.64
C PHE A 327 -5.87 -8.06 -25.25
N ASP A 328 -4.67 -7.52 -25.14
CA ASP A 328 -4.36 -6.16 -24.69
C ASP A 328 -4.48 -5.12 -25.81
N ILE A 329 -4.54 -5.55 -27.06
CA ILE A 329 -4.54 -4.66 -28.22
C ILE A 329 -5.97 -4.29 -28.62
N ALA A 330 -6.38 -3.06 -28.30
CA ALA A 330 -7.71 -2.56 -28.60
C ALA A 330 -7.71 -1.15 -29.24
N ILE A 331 -6.72 -0.33 -28.96
CA ILE A 331 -6.63 1.07 -29.38
C ILE A 331 -5.26 1.40 -29.97
N GLU A 332 -5.15 2.56 -30.61
CA GLU A 332 -3.90 2.99 -31.27
C GLU A 332 -2.71 3.13 -30.29
N GLN A 333 -2.99 3.45 -29.02
CA GLN A 333 -1.96 3.56 -28.00
C GLN A 333 -1.25 2.26 -27.72
N ASP A 334 -1.95 1.13 -27.81
CA ASP A 334 -1.38 -0.20 -27.60
C ASP A 334 -0.37 -0.52 -28.73
N LEU A 335 -0.67 -0.16 -29.98
CA LEU A 335 0.27 -0.29 -31.08
C LEU A 335 1.47 0.65 -30.94
N ILE A 336 1.27 1.86 -30.43
CA ILE A 336 2.36 2.81 -30.16
C ILE A 336 3.28 2.27 -29.06
N GLU A 337 2.73 1.65 -28.03
CA GLU A 337 3.51 0.96 -26.99
C GLU A 337 4.39 -0.13 -27.60
N GLU A 338 3.84 -0.98 -28.45
CA GLU A 338 4.60 -2.05 -29.11
C GLU A 338 5.75 -1.49 -29.96
N ILE A 339 5.50 -0.45 -30.74
CA ILE A 339 6.53 0.23 -31.53
C ILE A 339 7.62 0.82 -30.61
N ALA A 340 7.22 1.50 -29.55
CA ALA A 340 8.14 2.12 -28.59
C ALA A 340 9.01 1.06 -27.88
N ARG A 341 8.40 -0.05 -27.50
CA ARG A 341 9.04 -1.17 -26.79
C ARG A 341 10.07 -1.87 -27.67
N ILE A 342 9.71 -2.18 -28.91
CA ILE A 342 10.62 -2.85 -29.85
C ILE A 342 11.72 -1.90 -30.36
N TYR A 343 11.40 -0.62 -30.59
CA TYR A 343 12.40 0.41 -30.90
C TYR A 343 13.37 0.64 -29.74
N GLY A 344 12.92 0.45 -28.50
CA GLY A 344 13.63 0.64 -27.26
C GLY A 344 13.40 2.01 -26.64
N TYR A 345 12.84 2.03 -25.43
CA TYR A 345 12.55 3.27 -24.70
C TYR A 345 13.77 4.19 -24.52
N ASN A 346 14.97 3.62 -24.37
CA ASN A 346 16.21 4.38 -24.24
C ASN A 346 16.60 5.15 -25.49
N ASN A 347 16.06 4.77 -26.66
CA ASN A 347 16.29 5.45 -27.92
C ASN A 347 15.29 6.60 -28.17
N LEU A 348 14.28 6.75 -27.33
CA LEU A 348 13.30 7.82 -27.45
C LEU A 348 13.91 9.14 -26.93
N PRO A 349 13.65 10.28 -27.62
CA PRO A 349 14.19 11.57 -27.22
C PRO A 349 13.51 12.05 -25.93
N THR A 350 14.30 12.51 -24.97
CA THR A 350 13.81 13.24 -23.81
C THR A 350 13.61 14.70 -24.17
N SER A 351 12.38 15.20 -24.11
CA SER A 351 12.07 16.61 -24.35
C SER A 351 11.48 17.26 -23.11
N LEU A 352 11.92 18.46 -22.80
CA LEU A 352 11.29 19.27 -21.76
C LEU A 352 9.96 19.83 -22.30
N PRO A 353 8.87 19.77 -21.53
CA PRO A 353 7.62 20.38 -21.93
C PRO A 353 7.79 21.91 -22.02
N ALA A 354 7.40 22.49 -23.17
CA ALA A 354 7.31 23.93 -23.30
C ALA A 354 5.97 24.39 -22.73
N GLN A 355 6.00 25.06 -21.60
CA GLN A 355 4.79 25.55 -20.92
C GLN A 355 4.99 27.00 -20.50
N ALA A 356 3.96 27.83 -20.69
CA ALA A 356 3.93 29.16 -20.12
C ALA A 356 3.90 29.04 -18.59
N LEU A 357 4.95 29.54 -17.94
CA LEU A 357 5.01 29.57 -16.48
C LEU A 357 4.14 30.73 -15.98
N THR A 358 3.08 30.41 -15.26
CA THR A 358 2.38 31.39 -14.45
C THR A 358 2.94 31.27 -13.03
N MET A 359 3.59 32.33 -12.56
CA MET A 359 4.03 32.36 -11.17
C MET A 359 2.81 32.44 -10.27
N ALA A 360 2.56 31.41 -9.49
CA ALA A 360 1.56 31.46 -8.44
C ALA A 360 2.03 32.45 -7.36
N ALA A 361 1.14 33.35 -6.95
CA ALA A 361 1.42 34.17 -5.77
C ALA A 361 1.43 33.26 -4.54
N VAL A 362 2.58 33.13 -3.91
CA VAL A 362 2.69 32.46 -2.60
C VAL A 362 2.22 33.45 -1.55
N PRO A 363 1.25 33.12 -0.69
CA PRO A 363 0.82 34.00 0.39
C PRO A 363 2.01 34.31 1.30
N GLU A 364 2.30 35.60 1.52
CA GLU A 364 3.43 36.01 2.37
C GLU A 364 3.23 35.58 3.84
N ALA A 365 1.98 35.40 4.24
CA ALA A 365 1.60 34.96 5.57
C ALA A 365 1.69 33.44 5.78
N GLU A 366 1.98 32.65 4.75
CA GLU A 366 2.10 31.19 4.90
C GLU A 366 3.49 30.81 5.39
N THR A 367 3.53 30.02 6.47
CA THR A 367 4.77 29.47 7.00
C THR A 367 4.99 28.07 6.44
N PRO A 368 6.09 27.81 5.72
CA PRO A 368 6.37 26.46 5.22
C PRO A 368 6.51 25.45 6.35
N LEU A 369 5.90 24.27 6.21
CA LEU A 369 5.99 23.18 7.20
C LEU A 369 7.45 22.85 7.57
N MET A 370 8.35 22.85 6.60
CA MET A 370 9.78 22.57 6.85
C MET A 370 10.41 23.55 7.83
N ARG A 371 9.95 24.79 7.90
CA ARG A 371 10.44 25.76 8.87
C ARG A 371 10.10 25.38 10.31
N LEU A 372 8.88 24.85 10.53
CA LEU A 372 8.49 24.31 11.83
C LEU A 372 9.29 23.05 12.19
N LYS A 373 9.48 22.16 11.23
CA LYS A 373 10.27 20.94 11.43
C LYS A 373 11.73 21.27 11.79
N HIS A 374 12.37 22.19 11.06
CA HIS A 374 13.73 22.64 11.38
C HIS A 374 13.81 23.26 12.79
N TYR A 375 12.84 24.09 13.17
CA TYR A 375 12.81 24.62 14.54
C TYR A 375 12.77 23.49 15.57
N LEU A 376 11.94 22.45 15.40
CA LEU A 376 11.88 21.32 16.32
C LEU A 376 13.19 20.54 16.38
N VAL A 377 13.85 20.35 15.24
CA VAL A 377 15.17 19.71 15.16
C VAL A 377 16.21 20.57 15.90
N ASP A 378 16.19 21.89 15.74
CA ASP A 378 17.06 22.82 16.47
C ASP A 378 16.82 22.81 17.98
N GLN A 379 15.62 22.42 18.42
CA GLN A 379 15.27 22.15 19.83
C GLN A 379 15.63 20.72 20.26
N ASP A 380 16.42 19.99 19.46
CA ASP A 380 16.84 18.61 19.71
C ASP A 380 15.66 17.64 19.85
N VAL A 381 14.62 17.82 19.02
CA VAL A 381 13.47 16.91 18.87
C VAL A 381 13.54 16.25 17.50
N GLN A 382 13.67 14.94 17.46
CA GLN A 382 13.83 14.18 16.22
C GLN A 382 12.48 13.88 15.58
N GLU A 383 12.41 13.90 14.26
CA GLU A 383 11.19 13.49 13.55
C GLU A 383 11.02 11.97 13.62
N ALA A 384 9.82 11.54 14.01
CA ALA A 384 9.37 10.17 13.93
C ALA A 384 8.25 10.07 12.87
N VAL A 385 8.19 8.93 12.22
CA VAL A 385 7.09 8.58 11.30
C VAL A 385 6.48 7.28 11.79
N THR A 386 5.23 7.35 12.22
CA THR A 386 4.51 6.19 12.73
C THR A 386 3.35 5.82 11.80
N TYR A 387 2.80 4.62 11.97
CA TYR A 387 1.65 4.18 11.16
C TYR A 387 0.41 5.04 11.44
N SER A 388 -0.37 5.29 10.40
CA SER A 388 -1.71 5.89 10.53
C SER A 388 -2.74 4.92 11.13
N PHE A 389 -2.36 3.67 11.30
CA PHE A 389 -3.14 2.61 11.93
C PHE A 389 -2.55 2.29 13.30
N VAL A 390 -3.40 2.16 14.30
CA VAL A 390 -2.99 1.97 15.70
C VAL A 390 -3.73 0.81 16.33
N ASP A 391 -3.18 0.35 17.45
CA ASP A 391 -3.84 -0.63 18.31
C ASP A 391 -5.09 -0.01 18.93
N PRO A 392 -6.28 -0.62 18.73
CA PRO A 392 -7.51 -0.16 19.39
C PRO A 392 -7.39 -0.02 20.89
N ALA A 393 -6.66 -0.90 21.57
CA ALA A 393 -6.43 -0.85 23.01
C ALA A 393 -5.58 0.37 23.39
N MET A 394 -4.50 0.64 22.64
CA MET A 394 -3.66 1.81 22.86
C MET A 394 -4.43 3.12 22.58
N GLN A 395 -5.24 3.14 21.53
CA GLN A 395 -6.07 4.31 21.22
C GLN A 395 -7.13 4.57 22.29
N ALA A 396 -7.77 3.53 22.80
CA ALA A 396 -8.72 3.65 23.92
C ALA A 396 -8.03 4.11 25.21
N LEU A 397 -6.82 3.62 25.48
CA LEU A 397 -6.03 3.97 26.66
C LEU A 397 -5.60 5.46 26.68
N LEU A 398 -5.21 5.97 25.51
CA LEU A 398 -4.68 7.33 25.34
C LEU A 398 -5.71 8.32 24.76
N GLY A 399 -6.90 7.85 24.43
CA GLY A 399 -7.96 8.65 23.81
C GLY A 399 -8.94 9.25 24.80
N ASP A 400 -9.95 9.90 24.22
CA ASP A 400 -11.08 10.54 24.91
C ASP A 400 -12.29 9.60 25.10
N GLY A 401 -12.10 8.29 24.87
CA GLY A 401 -13.15 7.27 24.96
C GLY A 401 -14.03 7.13 23.71
N VAL A 402 -13.79 7.93 22.67
CA VAL A 402 -14.49 7.79 21.40
C VAL A 402 -13.80 6.73 20.54
N GLN A 403 -14.58 5.86 19.91
CA GLN A 403 -14.05 4.79 19.06
C GLN A 403 -13.48 5.36 17.76
N GLY A 404 -12.34 4.83 17.32
CA GLY A 404 -11.73 5.16 16.03
C GLY A 404 -12.42 4.47 14.84
N VAL A 405 -12.06 4.87 13.65
CA VAL A 405 -12.52 4.23 12.40
C VAL A 405 -11.80 2.89 12.25
N ARG A 406 -12.55 1.80 12.27
CA ARG A 406 -12.02 0.44 12.10
C ARG A 406 -11.74 0.12 10.64
N LEU A 407 -10.62 -0.56 10.39
CA LEU A 407 -10.31 -1.11 9.07
C LEU A 407 -11.07 -2.42 8.83
N ALA A 408 -11.56 -2.61 7.61
CA ALA A 408 -12.24 -3.86 7.22
C ALA A 408 -11.27 -5.05 7.13
N ASN A 409 -10.02 -4.79 6.72
CA ASN A 409 -8.98 -5.80 6.49
C ASN A 409 -7.62 -5.31 7.03
N PRO A 410 -7.44 -5.21 8.36
CA PRO A 410 -6.20 -4.72 8.93
C PRO A 410 -5.02 -5.66 8.62
N ILE A 411 -3.83 -5.09 8.43
CA ILE A 411 -2.59 -5.85 8.21
C ILE A 411 -2.27 -6.76 9.42
N ALA A 412 -2.57 -6.25 10.62
CA ALA A 412 -2.41 -7.00 11.87
C ALA A 412 -3.47 -6.53 12.88
N SER A 413 -3.80 -7.38 13.87
CA SER A 413 -4.82 -7.08 14.87
C SER A 413 -4.52 -5.83 15.72
N ASN A 414 -3.24 -5.55 15.93
CA ASN A 414 -2.74 -4.34 16.63
C ASN A 414 -2.61 -3.10 15.72
N LEU A 415 -3.08 -3.15 14.48
CA LEU A 415 -3.11 -2.05 13.51
C LEU A 415 -4.51 -1.94 12.88
N ALA A 416 -5.56 -2.01 13.70
CA ALA A 416 -6.92 -2.21 13.25
C ALA A 416 -7.80 -0.94 13.25
N GLU A 417 -7.32 0.17 13.78
CA GLU A 417 -8.05 1.45 13.78
C GLU A 417 -7.20 2.59 13.22
N MET A 418 -7.87 3.52 12.54
CA MET A 418 -7.24 4.79 12.14
C MET A 418 -6.95 5.65 13.37
N ARG A 419 -5.75 6.23 13.45
CA ARG A 419 -5.35 7.09 14.58
C ARG A 419 -6.19 8.36 14.67
N ARG A 420 -6.66 8.70 15.88
CA ARG A 420 -7.41 9.92 16.17
C ARG A 420 -6.51 11.06 16.69
N SER A 421 -5.32 10.70 17.17
CA SER A 421 -4.25 11.61 17.59
C SER A 421 -2.90 11.00 17.28
N LEU A 422 -1.82 11.78 17.37
CA LEU A 422 -0.47 11.27 17.22
C LEU A 422 0.09 10.64 18.51
N MET A 423 -0.61 10.78 19.64
CA MET A 423 -0.16 10.27 20.92
C MET A 423 0.12 8.75 20.94
N PRO A 424 -0.75 7.87 20.39
CA PRO A 424 -0.48 6.42 20.41
C PRO A 424 0.83 6.05 19.74
N GLY A 425 1.08 6.55 18.53
CA GLY A 425 2.32 6.29 17.79
C GLY A 425 3.56 6.81 18.50
N LEU A 426 3.51 8.03 19.00
CA LEU A 426 4.62 8.64 19.74
C LEU A 426 4.92 7.93 21.07
N VAL A 427 3.89 7.53 21.82
CA VAL A 427 4.06 6.77 23.07
C VAL A 427 4.70 5.40 22.78
N GLU A 428 4.27 4.71 21.73
CA GLU A 428 4.90 3.45 21.31
C GLU A 428 6.36 3.67 20.86
N ALA A 429 6.66 4.73 20.14
CA ALA A 429 8.03 5.08 19.77
C ALA A 429 8.91 5.34 21.01
N VAL A 430 8.38 6.03 22.00
CA VAL A 430 9.08 6.24 23.29
C VAL A 430 9.30 4.90 24.00
N ARG A 431 8.26 4.07 24.13
CA ARG A 431 8.31 2.76 24.79
C ARG A 431 9.31 1.82 24.11
N HIS A 432 9.32 1.81 22.79
CA HIS A 432 10.28 1.03 21.99
C HIS A 432 11.74 1.41 22.32
N ASN A 433 12.04 2.70 22.44
CA ASN A 433 13.38 3.18 22.76
C ASN A 433 13.75 2.94 24.23
N VAL A 434 12.81 3.14 25.16
CA VAL A 434 12.99 2.88 26.60
C VAL A 434 13.31 1.40 26.84
N ASN A 435 12.64 0.48 26.17
CA ASN A 435 12.91 -0.96 26.24
C ASN A 435 14.31 -1.32 25.71
N ARG A 436 14.92 -0.42 24.94
CA ARG A 436 16.33 -0.50 24.48
C ARG A 436 17.28 0.32 25.33
N GLN A 437 16.85 0.67 26.55
CA GLN A 437 17.65 1.39 27.53
C GLN A 437 18.01 2.84 27.15
N ALA A 438 17.25 3.46 26.24
CA ALA A 438 17.42 4.88 25.95
C ALA A 438 17.07 5.73 27.19
N PRO A 439 18.00 6.50 27.76
CA PRO A 439 17.74 7.28 28.96
C PRO A 439 16.89 8.53 28.69
N ARG A 440 16.78 8.92 27.43
CA ARG A 440 16.18 10.14 26.93
C ARG A 440 15.59 9.90 25.54
N VAL A 441 14.34 10.33 25.32
CA VAL A 441 13.68 10.28 24.01
C VAL A 441 12.97 11.61 23.77
N ARG A 442 13.22 12.24 22.63
CA ARG A 442 12.58 13.50 22.22
C ARG A 442 12.19 13.35 20.76
N VAL A 443 10.93 13.22 20.49
CA VAL A 443 10.42 12.96 19.14
C VAL A 443 9.21 13.83 18.82
N PHE A 444 9.06 14.17 17.55
CA PHE A 444 7.85 14.79 17.02
C PHE A 444 7.39 14.07 15.77
N GLU A 445 6.13 14.23 15.43
CA GLU A 445 5.54 13.76 14.19
C GLU A 445 4.55 14.79 13.67
N THR A 446 4.51 14.96 12.34
CA THR A 446 3.43 15.65 11.64
C THR A 446 2.67 14.65 10.79
N GLY A 447 1.34 14.63 10.88
CA GLY A 447 0.56 13.67 10.11
C GLY A 447 -0.95 13.85 10.29
N GLN A 448 -1.69 13.21 9.39
CA GLN A 448 -3.14 13.22 9.44
C GLN A 448 -3.67 12.34 10.56
N CYS A 449 -4.72 12.83 11.22
CA CYS A 449 -5.53 12.10 12.19
C CYS A 449 -6.97 12.04 11.71
N PHE A 450 -7.69 11.00 12.10
CA PHE A 450 -8.96 10.62 11.51
C PHE A 450 -10.05 10.60 12.60
N VAL A 451 -11.00 11.54 12.52
CA VAL A 451 -12.10 11.65 13.48
C VAL A 451 -13.43 11.53 12.75
N SER A 452 -14.21 10.51 13.11
CA SER A 452 -15.55 10.36 12.56
C SER A 452 -16.54 11.27 13.29
N SER A 453 -17.34 12.01 12.53
CA SER A 453 -18.44 12.82 13.01
C SER A 453 -19.71 12.49 12.22
N GLY A 454 -20.45 11.48 12.66
CA GLY A 454 -21.55 10.89 11.89
C GLY A 454 -21.04 10.25 10.60
N ASP A 455 -21.60 10.65 9.46
CA ASP A 455 -21.20 10.13 8.13
C ASP A 455 -19.96 10.86 7.53
N GLN A 456 -19.43 11.87 8.22
CA GLN A 456 -18.26 12.61 7.76
C GLN A 456 -17.00 12.15 8.47
N LEU A 457 -15.90 12.05 7.71
CA LEU A 457 -14.57 11.76 8.23
C LEU A 457 -13.73 13.06 8.16
N ASP A 458 -13.41 13.63 9.34
CA ASP A 458 -12.44 14.71 9.44
C ASP A 458 -11.01 14.14 9.38
N GLN A 459 -10.18 14.72 8.51
CA GLN A 459 -8.78 14.32 8.28
C GLN A 459 -7.88 15.52 8.54
N SER A 460 -7.81 15.94 9.79
CA SER A 460 -7.01 17.10 10.20
C SER A 460 -5.53 16.75 10.31
N GLU A 461 -4.67 17.66 9.86
CA GLU A 461 -3.23 17.55 10.08
C GLU A 461 -2.87 18.02 11.48
N ARG A 462 -2.04 17.22 12.15
CA ARG A 462 -1.63 17.46 13.53
C ARG A 462 -0.11 17.43 13.68
N LEU A 463 0.36 18.09 14.72
CA LEU A 463 1.73 18.03 15.24
C LEU A 463 1.69 17.38 16.62
N GLY A 464 2.37 16.25 16.76
CA GLY A 464 2.61 15.60 18.04
C GLY A 464 4.04 15.81 18.51
N ILE A 465 4.26 16.00 19.81
CA ILE A 465 5.59 16.06 20.43
C ILE A 465 5.61 15.19 21.67
N ALA A 466 6.68 14.41 21.86
CA ALA A 466 6.89 13.60 23.05
C ALA A 466 8.29 13.82 23.62
N LEU A 467 8.37 14.18 24.91
CA LEU A 467 9.61 14.37 25.65
C LEU A 467 9.66 13.42 26.84
N TYR A 468 10.65 12.54 26.89
CA TYR A 468 10.80 11.54 27.94
C TYR A 468 12.20 11.55 28.55
N GLY A 469 12.29 11.38 29.85
CA GLY A 469 13.52 11.09 30.56
C GLY A 469 14.36 12.32 30.91
N GLN A 470 15.63 12.32 30.61
CA GLN A 470 16.56 13.41 30.94
C GLN A 470 16.33 14.62 30.03
N GLN A 471 16.43 15.82 30.60
CA GLN A 471 16.28 17.08 29.85
C GLN A 471 17.41 17.29 28.85
N ALA A 472 18.65 17.00 29.26
CA ALA A 472 19.83 17.11 28.44
C ALA A 472 20.60 15.76 28.39
N PRO A 473 21.48 15.55 27.42
CA PRO A 473 22.48 14.48 27.51
C PRO A 473 23.30 14.56 28.79
N LEU A 474 23.98 13.46 29.16
CA LEU A 474 24.85 13.44 30.34
C LEU A 474 25.79 14.65 30.37
N HIS A 475 25.67 15.45 31.40
CA HIS A 475 26.42 16.70 31.56
C HIS A 475 26.82 16.92 33.02
N PHE A 476 27.91 17.62 33.27
CA PHE A 476 28.44 17.88 34.61
C PHE A 476 27.47 18.71 35.49
N SER A 477 26.53 19.45 34.91
CA SER A 477 25.56 20.29 35.65
C SER A 477 24.41 19.52 36.30
N GLY A 478 24.36 18.18 36.13
CA GLY A 478 23.39 17.28 36.74
C GLY A 478 22.37 16.65 35.81
N ASP A 479 21.53 15.77 36.38
CA ASP A 479 20.56 14.91 35.70
C ASP A 479 19.12 15.38 35.91
N ARG A 480 18.78 16.61 35.48
CA ARG A 480 17.40 17.07 35.54
C ARG A 480 16.52 16.28 34.58
N LEU A 481 15.38 15.83 35.06
CA LEU A 481 14.36 15.23 34.18
C LEU A 481 13.57 16.34 33.47
N VAL A 482 13.02 15.99 32.30
CA VAL A 482 12.09 16.88 31.58
C VAL A 482 10.89 17.24 32.45
N ASP A 483 10.42 18.47 32.32
CA ASP A 483 9.22 18.95 32.97
C ASP A 483 8.25 19.61 31.96
N PHE A 484 7.16 20.15 32.50
CA PHE A 484 6.13 20.83 31.70
C PHE A 484 6.69 22.04 30.95
N PHE A 485 7.59 22.80 31.59
CA PHE A 485 8.13 24.03 31.01
C PHE A 485 9.12 23.78 29.88
N ASP A 486 9.81 22.62 29.86
CA ASP A 486 10.62 22.23 28.73
C ASP A 486 9.77 22.07 27.46
N LEU A 487 8.64 21.38 27.55
CA LEU A 487 7.72 21.22 26.43
C LEU A 487 7.00 22.53 26.08
N LYS A 488 6.58 23.28 27.10
CA LYS A 488 5.95 24.60 26.94
C LYS A 488 6.84 25.53 26.13
N GLY A 489 8.13 25.65 26.50
CA GLY A 489 9.09 26.51 25.79
C GLY A 489 9.24 26.15 24.32
N ILE A 490 9.24 24.84 23.97
CA ILE A 490 9.26 24.38 22.59
C ILE A 490 7.97 24.80 21.87
N VAL A 491 6.82 24.62 22.49
CA VAL A 491 5.53 24.99 21.89
C VAL A 491 5.39 26.51 21.75
N ASP A 492 5.82 27.31 22.73
CA ASP A 492 5.84 28.77 22.64
C ASP A 492 6.67 29.24 21.42
N GLY A 493 7.83 28.62 21.20
CA GLY A 493 8.67 28.93 20.05
C GLY A 493 8.02 28.62 18.70
N LEU A 494 7.13 27.63 18.60
CA LEU A 494 6.36 27.38 17.37
C LEU A 494 5.50 28.58 16.99
N GLY A 495 4.89 29.26 17.97
CA GLY A 495 4.16 30.51 17.74
C GLY A 495 5.03 31.64 17.19
N MET A 496 6.31 31.70 17.60
CA MET A 496 7.26 32.70 17.10
C MET A 496 7.71 32.42 15.66
N VAL A 497 7.85 31.14 15.28
CA VAL A 497 8.28 30.74 13.93
C VAL A 497 7.33 31.20 12.85
N ASN A 498 6.05 31.30 13.14
CA ASN A 498 5.02 31.69 12.15
C ASN A 498 4.78 33.21 12.03
N GLY A 499 5.67 34.03 12.56
CA GLY A 499 5.56 35.49 12.44
C GLY A 499 4.95 36.22 13.64
N GLY A 500 4.91 35.56 14.82
CA GLY A 500 4.58 36.23 16.08
C GLY A 500 3.14 36.08 16.55
N GLY A 501 2.49 34.98 16.23
CA GLY A 501 1.24 34.59 16.90
C GLY A 501 1.49 34.31 18.38
N SER A 502 0.89 35.09 19.29
CA SER A 502 0.96 34.81 20.71
C SER A 502 0.13 33.57 21.04
N LEU A 503 0.76 32.62 21.73
CA LEU A 503 0.07 31.48 22.29
C LEU A 503 -0.44 31.86 23.70
N SER A 504 -1.69 31.52 23.98
CA SER A 504 -2.26 31.63 25.30
C SER A 504 -2.51 30.25 25.90
N TRP A 505 -2.35 30.17 27.23
CA TRP A 505 -2.39 28.93 27.96
C TRP A 505 -3.50 28.98 29.02
N SER A 506 -4.29 27.93 29.11
CA SER A 506 -5.30 27.76 30.12
C SER A 506 -5.26 26.35 30.72
N SER A 507 -5.79 26.17 31.91
CA SER A 507 -5.95 24.83 32.49
C SER A 507 -6.75 23.94 31.53
N GLY A 508 -6.30 22.72 31.33
CA GLY A 508 -6.92 21.74 30.45
C GLY A 508 -7.13 20.39 31.12
N GLU A 509 -8.02 19.60 30.59
CA GLU A 509 -8.27 18.23 31.01
C GLU A 509 -8.20 17.31 29.81
N HIS A 510 -7.57 16.15 29.99
CA HIS A 510 -7.53 15.06 29.02
C HIS A 510 -7.37 13.72 29.75
N PRO A 511 -8.12 12.66 29.38
CA PRO A 511 -8.09 11.39 30.12
C PRO A 511 -6.70 10.72 30.21
N ALA A 512 -5.87 10.91 29.19
CA ALA A 512 -4.50 10.38 29.17
C ALA A 512 -3.48 11.25 29.90
N LEU A 513 -3.82 12.47 30.29
CA LEU A 513 -2.88 13.41 30.89
C LEU A 513 -3.18 13.63 32.37
N ALA A 514 -2.15 14.01 33.11
CA ALA A 514 -2.24 14.19 34.56
C ALA A 514 -3.05 15.47 34.92
N PRO A 515 -4.06 15.37 35.79
CA PRO A 515 -4.76 16.53 36.32
C PRO A 515 -3.78 17.52 36.97
N GLY A 516 -3.99 18.81 36.73
CA GLY A 516 -3.11 19.88 37.24
C GLY A 516 -1.75 20.00 36.56
N GLN A 517 -1.44 19.11 35.59
CA GLN A 517 -0.25 19.18 34.76
C GLN A 517 -0.61 19.07 33.25
N THR A 518 -1.79 19.60 32.92
CA THR A 518 -2.34 19.62 31.55
C THR A 518 -2.82 21.03 31.24
N ALA A 519 -2.47 21.53 30.09
CA ALA A 519 -2.86 22.83 29.59
C ALA A 519 -3.43 22.78 28.19
N ARG A 520 -4.45 23.55 27.92
CA ARG A 520 -4.99 23.87 26.61
C ARG A 520 -4.18 25.00 26.00
N VAL A 521 -3.79 24.86 24.76
CA VAL A 521 -3.08 25.86 23.99
C VAL A 521 -4.04 26.50 22.99
N SER A 522 -4.06 27.82 22.98
CA SER A 522 -4.83 28.60 22.01
C SER A 522 -3.94 29.58 21.28
N MET A 523 -4.28 29.88 20.04
CA MET A 523 -3.62 30.84 19.17
C MET A 523 -4.67 31.80 18.61
N ASN A 524 -4.47 33.10 18.80
CA ASN A 524 -5.45 34.12 18.37
C ASN A 524 -6.88 33.85 18.89
N GLY A 525 -7.01 33.33 20.11
CA GLY A 525 -8.29 33.00 20.74
C GLY A 525 -8.91 31.66 20.30
N GLN A 526 -8.32 30.96 19.34
CA GLN A 526 -8.77 29.64 18.91
C GLN A 526 -7.94 28.53 19.56
N SER A 527 -8.58 27.54 20.14
CA SER A 527 -7.88 26.36 20.70
C SER A 527 -7.20 25.57 19.58
N ILE A 528 -5.90 25.34 19.71
CA ILE A 528 -5.11 24.58 18.74
C ILE A 528 -4.71 23.20 19.25
N GLY A 529 -4.86 22.92 20.56
CA GLY A 529 -4.55 21.59 21.07
C GLY A 529 -4.29 21.54 22.56
N ILE A 530 -3.59 20.49 22.98
CA ILE A 530 -3.36 20.16 24.37
C ILE A 530 -1.92 19.75 24.63
N VAL A 531 -1.40 20.10 25.79
CA VAL A 531 -0.05 19.78 26.27
C VAL A 531 -0.12 19.30 27.70
N GLY A 532 0.59 18.24 28.07
CA GLY A 532 0.60 17.79 29.45
C GLY A 532 1.49 16.60 29.73
N ARG A 533 1.59 16.23 30.98
CA ARG A 533 2.28 15.02 31.42
C ARG A 533 1.38 13.80 31.25
N LEU A 534 1.91 12.70 30.69
CA LEU A 534 1.20 11.44 30.69
C LEU A 534 0.75 11.07 32.11
N HIS A 535 -0.50 10.62 32.26
CA HIS A 535 -1.06 10.27 33.54
C HIS A 535 -0.22 9.19 34.25
N PRO A 536 0.18 9.34 35.52
CA PRO A 536 1.08 8.40 36.21
C PRO A 536 0.58 6.96 36.26
N ARG A 537 -0.75 6.73 36.23
CA ARG A 537 -1.34 5.41 36.13
C ARG A 537 -0.99 4.77 34.78
N LEU A 538 -1.17 5.52 33.68
CA LEU A 538 -0.86 5.05 32.34
C LEU A 538 0.65 4.86 32.14
N ALA A 539 1.48 5.74 32.69
CA ALA A 539 2.93 5.58 32.63
C ALA A 539 3.37 4.25 33.27
N ARG A 540 2.74 3.84 34.40
CA ARG A 540 3.00 2.53 35.04
C ARG A 540 2.50 1.36 34.20
N GLU A 541 1.31 1.47 33.62
CA GLU A 541 0.73 0.43 32.75
C GLU A 541 1.56 0.22 31.47
N LEU A 542 2.24 1.26 31.02
CA LEU A 542 3.09 1.26 29.83
C LEU A 542 4.59 1.01 30.13
N ASP A 543 4.94 0.71 31.39
CA ASP A 543 6.31 0.49 31.86
C ASP A 543 7.25 1.68 31.57
N LEU A 544 6.76 2.90 31.77
CA LEU A 544 7.52 4.14 31.63
C LEU A 544 7.92 4.70 33.00
N PRO A 545 9.13 4.40 33.50
CA PRO A 545 9.54 4.76 34.86
C PRO A 545 9.84 6.25 35.05
N LYS A 546 10.07 7.01 33.97
CA LYS A 546 10.35 8.45 34.03
C LYS A 546 9.18 9.25 33.46
N PRO A 547 9.10 10.57 33.75
CA PRO A 547 8.05 11.43 33.20
C PRO A 547 8.08 11.45 31.67
N LEU A 548 6.88 11.40 31.07
CA LEU A 548 6.63 11.63 29.64
C LEU A 548 5.69 12.83 29.52
N PHE A 549 6.10 13.83 28.75
CA PHE A 549 5.29 14.98 28.39
C PHE A 549 4.91 14.90 26.92
N LEU A 550 3.66 15.20 26.62
CA LEU A 550 3.04 15.08 25.31
C LEU A 550 2.38 16.39 24.89
N ALA A 551 2.51 16.72 23.61
CA ALA A 551 1.71 17.74 22.94
C ALA A 551 0.98 17.10 21.77
N ASP A 552 -0.27 17.53 21.54
CA ASP A 552 -1.07 17.17 20.35
C ASP A 552 -1.78 18.43 19.88
N LEU A 553 -1.29 18.99 18.75
CA LEU A 553 -1.65 20.31 18.25
C LEU A 553 -2.19 20.22 16.83
N ASN A 554 -3.18 21.05 16.49
CA ASN A 554 -3.58 21.27 15.11
C ASN A 554 -2.48 22.03 14.36
N LEU A 555 -2.07 21.49 13.21
CA LEU A 555 -0.95 22.04 12.44
C LEU A 555 -1.35 23.29 11.64
N SER A 556 -2.55 23.33 11.08
CA SER A 556 -3.01 24.40 10.19
C SER A 556 -2.87 25.82 10.80
N PRO A 557 -3.27 26.10 12.05
CA PRO A 557 -3.06 27.41 12.65
C PRO A 557 -1.59 27.81 12.81
N LEU A 558 -0.71 26.80 13.02
CA LEU A 558 0.74 27.02 13.15
C LEU A 558 1.40 27.32 11.81
N LEU A 559 0.78 26.96 10.69
CA LEU A 559 1.25 27.28 9.33
C LEU A 559 0.67 28.61 8.81
N SER A 560 -0.42 29.10 9.42
CA SER A 560 -1.04 30.37 9.06
C SER A 560 -0.34 31.51 9.79
N GLY A 561 0.67 32.07 9.15
CA GLY A 561 1.45 33.18 9.72
C GLY A 561 0.75 34.53 9.58
N GLN A 562 1.35 35.53 10.18
CA GLN A 562 0.98 36.93 9.99
C GLN A 562 2.15 37.70 9.38
N VAL A 563 1.85 38.62 8.47
CA VAL A 563 2.86 39.53 7.95
C VAL A 563 3.29 40.45 9.10
N THR A 564 4.55 40.38 9.46
CA THR A 564 5.10 41.17 10.57
C THR A 564 5.09 42.65 10.20
N ALA A 565 4.36 43.45 10.98
CA ALA A 565 4.37 44.90 10.80
C ALA A 565 5.66 45.50 11.41
N PHE A 566 6.30 46.40 10.66
CA PHE A 566 7.46 47.13 11.16
C PHE A 566 7.07 47.99 12.35
N LYS A 567 7.84 47.91 13.46
CA LYS A 567 7.79 48.86 14.58
C LYS A 567 9.15 49.55 14.69
N ALA A 568 9.14 50.86 14.75
CA ALA A 568 10.37 51.62 14.95
C ALA A 568 11.01 51.30 16.31
N ILE A 569 12.29 51.11 16.34
CA ILE A 569 13.04 50.88 17.59
C ILE A 569 13.14 52.25 18.31
N SER A 570 12.71 52.27 19.59
CA SER A 570 12.86 53.49 20.41
C SER A 570 14.35 53.81 20.62
N ARG A 571 14.66 55.12 20.61
CA ARG A 571 16.01 55.67 20.88
C ARG A 571 16.17 55.97 22.37
N TYR A 572 15.14 55.80 23.17
CA TYR A 572 15.14 56.16 24.57
C TYR A 572 15.39 54.91 25.47
N PRO A 573 15.97 55.07 26.64
CA PRO A 573 16.31 53.97 27.52
C PRO A 573 15.06 53.24 28.04
N ARG A 574 15.16 51.92 28.12
CA ARG A 574 14.17 51.08 28.78
C ARG A 574 14.38 51.11 30.28
N VAL A 575 13.29 51.14 31.02
CA VAL A 575 13.28 51.10 32.51
C VAL A 575 12.61 49.82 32.98
N LEU A 576 13.22 49.10 33.90
CA LEU A 576 12.63 47.92 34.56
C LEU A 576 12.08 48.32 35.95
N ARG A 577 10.92 47.79 36.31
CA ARG A 577 10.33 47.93 37.64
C ARG A 577 9.81 46.60 38.11
N ASP A 578 10.32 46.14 39.22
CA ASP A 578 9.91 44.90 39.86
C ASP A 578 8.79 45.16 40.87
N LEU A 579 7.78 44.30 40.83
CA LEU A 579 6.65 44.32 41.71
C LEU A 579 6.46 42.94 42.33
N ALA A 580 6.10 42.89 43.61
CA ALA A 580 5.66 41.65 44.24
C ALA A 580 4.18 41.78 44.58
N VAL A 581 3.34 40.96 44.03
CA VAL A 581 1.89 40.96 44.28
C VAL A 581 1.46 39.63 44.88
N VAL A 582 0.58 39.70 45.87
CA VAL A 582 -0.05 38.53 46.48
C VAL A 582 -1.40 38.33 45.85
N VAL A 583 -1.63 37.11 45.34
CA VAL A 583 -2.87 36.70 44.67
C VAL A 583 -3.36 35.37 45.21
N ASP A 584 -4.66 35.09 45.07
CA ASP A 584 -5.22 33.77 45.34
C ASP A 584 -4.56 32.69 44.47
N ASP A 585 -4.37 31.50 45.01
CA ASP A 585 -3.74 30.37 44.30
C ASP A 585 -4.48 29.95 43.01
N SER A 586 -5.74 30.32 42.85
CA SER A 586 -6.55 30.07 41.66
C SER A 586 -6.25 31.04 40.49
N ILE A 587 -5.59 32.16 40.76
CA ILE A 587 -5.23 33.15 39.74
C ILE A 587 -4.07 32.65 38.91
N ALA A 588 -4.34 32.40 37.66
CA ALA A 588 -3.32 32.00 36.70
C ALA A 588 -2.46 33.19 36.24
N TRP A 589 -1.18 32.94 35.94
CA TRP A 589 -0.27 33.95 35.39
C TRP A 589 -0.85 34.67 34.14
N GLN A 590 -1.56 33.96 33.27
CA GLN A 590 -2.17 34.55 32.08
C GLN A 590 -3.19 35.66 32.45
N GLN A 591 -3.94 35.52 33.55
CA GLN A 591 -4.87 36.55 34.01
C GLN A 591 -4.15 37.84 34.48
N ILE A 592 -2.94 37.69 35.00
CA ILE A 592 -2.08 38.84 35.36
C ILE A 592 -1.61 39.54 34.08
N VAL A 593 -1.17 38.76 33.06
CA VAL A 593 -0.75 39.31 31.74
C VAL A 593 -1.93 40.03 31.09
N ASP A 594 -3.08 39.36 30.98
CA ASP A 594 -4.29 39.91 30.34
C ASP A 594 -4.74 41.22 31.05
N ALA A 595 -4.66 41.30 32.38
CA ALA A 595 -4.99 42.50 33.15
C ALA A 595 -4.03 43.66 32.82
N VAL A 596 -2.73 43.40 32.71
CA VAL A 596 -1.75 44.43 32.34
C VAL A 596 -1.93 44.86 30.89
N GLU A 597 -2.15 43.94 29.97
CA GLU A 597 -2.38 44.23 28.54
C GLU A 597 -3.69 44.99 28.31
N SER A 598 -4.71 44.75 29.15
CA SER A 598 -5.99 45.47 29.05
C SER A 598 -5.88 47.00 29.24
N LEU A 599 -4.79 47.47 29.84
CA LEU A 599 -4.47 48.89 29.93
C LEU A 599 -4.26 49.57 28.59
N GLY A 600 -3.82 48.83 27.58
CA GLY A 600 -3.58 49.35 26.24
C GLY A 600 -2.48 50.44 26.18
N ASP A 601 -1.65 50.57 27.22
CA ASP A 601 -0.57 51.56 27.27
C ASP A 601 0.66 51.09 26.52
N SER A 602 0.93 51.67 25.37
CA SER A 602 2.04 51.32 24.49
C SER A 602 3.43 51.48 25.11
N ARG A 603 3.54 52.17 26.27
CA ARG A 603 4.78 52.32 27.01
C ARG A 603 5.12 51.12 27.87
N ILE A 604 4.17 50.24 28.18
CA ILE A 604 4.41 48.94 28.81
C ILE A 604 4.78 47.97 27.73
N GLN A 605 6.06 47.58 27.67
CA GLN A 605 6.59 46.71 26.60
C GLN A 605 6.41 45.24 26.91
N SER A 606 6.58 44.83 28.17
CA SER A 606 6.39 43.45 28.64
C SER A 606 6.15 43.40 30.14
N VAL A 607 5.51 42.31 30.58
CA VAL A 607 5.45 41.89 31.96
C VAL A 607 6.00 40.46 32.06
N GLU A 608 6.96 40.23 32.92
CA GLU A 608 7.65 38.96 33.08
C GLU A 608 7.57 38.47 34.52
N LEU A 609 7.24 37.18 34.72
CA LEU A 609 7.25 36.51 36.00
C LEU A 609 8.63 35.94 36.26
N PHE A 610 9.31 36.33 37.34
CA PHE A 610 10.64 35.82 37.63
C PHE A 610 10.74 35.03 38.95
N ASP A 611 9.74 35.16 39.85
CA ASP A 611 9.68 34.33 41.05
C ASP A 611 8.24 34.08 41.51
N VAL A 612 8.00 32.92 42.11
CA VAL A 612 6.73 32.52 42.74
C VAL A 612 7.04 32.01 44.13
N TYR A 613 6.60 32.75 45.14
CA TYR A 613 6.87 32.43 46.53
C TYR A 613 5.61 32.01 47.27
N ARG A 614 5.69 30.90 47.97
CA ARG A 614 4.68 30.40 48.92
C ARG A 614 5.35 30.09 50.22
N GLY A 615 5.06 30.82 51.24
CA GLY A 615 5.68 30.61 52.56
C GLY A 615 5.38 31.72 53.55
N THR A 616 6.26 31.89 54.55
CA THR A 616 6.07 32.86 55.62
C THR A 616 5.83 34.26 55.09
N GLY A 617 4.75 34.91 55.54
CA GLY A 617 4.34 36.26 55.13
C GLY A 617 3.43 36.30 53.90
N VAL A 618 2.95 35.16 53.40
CA VAL A 618 1.90 35.04 52.39
C VAL A 618 0.70 34.34 53.06
N PRO A 619 -0.54 34.84 52.92
CA PRO A 619 -1.73 34.19 53.44
C PRO A 619 -1.92 32.77 52.95
N GLU A 620 -2.57 31.91 53.75
CA GLU A 620 -2.91 30.54 53.33
C GLU A 620 -3.90 30.59 52.15
N GLY A 621 -3.66 29.80 51.11
CA GLY A 621 -4.43 29.82 49.86
C GLY A 621 -4.01 30.91 48.88
N CYS A 622 -2.91 31.63 49.15
CA CYS A 622 -2.37 32.68 48.31
C CYS A 622 -0.91 32.39 47.91
N GLN A 623 -0.47 33.02 46.85
CA GLN A 623 0.92 33.02 46.38
C GLN A 623 1.40 34.44 46.10
N SER A 624 2.68 34.69 46.32
CA SER A 624 3.32 35.95 45.93
C SER A 624 3.99 35.77 44.57
N LEU A 625 3.59 36.58 43.61
CA LEU A 625 4.19 36.62 42.26
C LEU A 625 5.12 37.82 42.17
N ALA A 626 6.39 37.58 41.84
CA ALA A 626 7.35 38.64 41.57
C ALA A 626 7.43 38.84 40.06
N LEU A 627 7.02 40.00 39.62
CA LEU A 627 6.93 40.35 38.19
C LEU A 627 7.78 41.58 37.88
N SER A 628 8.37 41.62 36.70
CA SER A 628 9.16 42.74 36.17
C SER A 628 8.40 43.42 35.04
N LEU A 629 8.13 44.67 35.17
CA LEU A 629 7.53 45.53 34.13
C LEU A 629 8.65 46.18 33.32
N SER A 630 8.62 46.00 32.02
CA SER A 630 9.50 46.68 31.05
C SER A 630 8.78 47.90 30.49
N LEU A 631 9.26 49.09 30.82
CA LEU A 631 8.67 50.37 30.44
C LEU A 631 9.57 51.13 29.47
N GLN A 632 9.02 51.65 28.38
CA GLN A 632 9.75 52.44 27.38
C GLN A 632 8.79 53.33 26.60
N ASP A 633 9.11 54.62 26.51
CA ASP A 633 8.36 55.54 25.65
C ASP A 633 9.04 55.66 24.27
N PRO A 634 8.31 55.59 23.16
CA PRO A 634 8.88 55.76 21.83
C PRO A 634 9.36 57.16 21.50
N GLU A 635 8.85 58.19 22.23
CA GLU A 635 9.04 59.61 21.88
C GLU A 635 9.97 60.35 22.84
N LYS A 636 10.09 59.92 24.12
CA LYS A 636 10.88 60.60 25.15
C LYS A 636 11.44 59.68 26.21
N THR A 637 12.42 60.15 26.96
CA THR A 637 12.88 59.45 28.17
C THR A 637 11.80 59.57 29.26
N LEU A 638 11.47 58.43 29.86
CA LEU A 638 10.54 58.39 31.02
C LEU A 638 11.19 59.03 32.24
N ASP A 639 10.46 59.94 32.90
CA ASP A 639 10.83 60.47 34.18
C ASP A 639 10.21 59.64 35.33
N ASP A 640 10.71 59.84 36.57
CA ASP A 640 10.25 59.05 37.71
C ASP A 640 8.76 59.24 38.03
N VAL A 641 8.18 60.37 37.70
CA VAL A 641 6.74 60.63 37.92
C VAL A 641 5.90 59.79 36.93
N ALA A 642 6.24 59.81 35.66
CA ALA A 642 5.54 59.01 34.65
C ALA A 642 5.70 57.49 34.90
N ILE A 643 6.87 57.04 35.36
CA ILE A 643 7.10 55.66 35.73
C ILE A 643 6.19 55.25 36.90
N GLN A 644 6.13 56.10 37.97
CA GLN A 644 5.30 55.80 39.15
C GLN A 644 3.80 55.78 38.81
N GLU A 645 3.33 56.70 37.96
CA GLU A 645 1.94 56.71 37.49
C GLU A 645 1.57 55.42 36.77
N MET A 646 2.43 54.93 35.89
CA MET A 646 2.20 53.65 35.19
C MET A 646 2.19 52.46 36.13
N VAL A 647 3.12 52.40 37.09
CA VAL A 647 3.17 51.34 38.11
C VAL A 647 1.91 51.37 38.98
N ASP A 648 1.48 52.55 39.42
CA ASP A 648 0.24 52.70 40.22
C ASP A 648 -1.00 52.27 39.43
N GLN A 649 -1.02 52.55 38.14
CA GLN A 649 -2.10 52.10 37.23
C GLN A 649 -2.12 50.59 37.10
N VAL A 650 -0.95 49.95 36.86
CA VAL A 650 -0.83 48.48 36.81
C VAL A 650 -1.30 47.86 38.12
N VAL A 651 -0.79 48.32 39.28
CA VAL A 651 -1.18 47.79 40.60
C VAL A 651 -2.68 47.92 40.85
N ARG A 652 -3.29 49.06 40.49
CA ARG A 652 -4.73 49.26 40.60
C ARG A 652 -5.52 48.27 39.75
N THR A 653 -5.13 48.13 38.46
CA THR A 653 -5.80 47.22 37.53
C THR A 653 -5.69 45.78 37.98
N LEU A 654 -4.51 45.35 38.42
CA LEU A 654 -4.32 44.03 39.01
C LEU A 654 -5.20 43.80 40.24
N GLY A 655 -5.30 44.81 41.13
CA GLY A 655 -6.21 44.76 42.30
C GLY A 655 -7.68 44.62 41.89
N GLU A 656 -8.13 45.41 40.89
CA GLU A 656 -9.52 45.39 40.44
C GLU A 656 -9.90 44.11 39.68
N GLN A 657 -9.02 43.57 38.86
CA GLN A 657 -9.34 42.41 38.00
C GLN A 657 -8.99 41.06 38.61
N THR A 658 -7.97 40.98 39.45
CA THR A 658 -7.47 39.72 40.02
C THR A 658 -7.47 39.67 41.55
N GLY A 659 -7.86 40.76 42.21
CA GLY A 659 -7.78 40.85 43.68
C GLY A 659 -6.33 40.90 44.21
N ALA A 660 -5.36 41.23 43.35
CA ALA A 660 -3.95 41.27 43.72
C ALA A 660 -3.67 42.41 44.73
N GLU A 661 -2.91 42.09 45.76
CA GLU A 661 -2.44 43.08 46.76
C GLU A 661 -0.92 43.22 46.62
N LEU A 662 -0.41 44.47 46.68
CA LEU A 662 1.03 44.70 46.66
C LEU A 662 1.64 44.14 47.95
N ARG A 663 2.66 43.32 47.80
CA ARG A 663 3.43 42.81 48.95
C ARG A 663 4.33 43.92 49.48
N GLY A 664 4.08 44.38 50.69
CA GLY A 664 4.87 45.41 51.35
C GLY A 664 6.28 44.97 51.76
#